data_87e290c127f104cd2f6f27ddb8d6ea1f
#
_entry.id   87e290c127f104cd2f6f27ddb8d6ea1f
#
_cell.length_a   1.000
_cell.length_b   1.000
_cell.length_c   1.000
_cell.angle_alpha   90.00
_cell.angle_beta   90.00
_cell.angle_gamma   90.00
#
_symmetry.space_group_name_H-M   'P 1'
#
loop_
_entity.id
_entity.type
_entity.pdbx_description
1 polymer ?
#
loop_
_entity_poly.entity_id
_entity_poly.type
_entity_poly.pdbx_seq_one_letter_code
_entity_poly.pdbx_strand_id
1 'polypeptide(L)'
;MPDSPQEQQPHRERQDNPGWRGRGWAMTTSVFGQGSEGDAQRHLGRMAGVIERVRSATFMLDGEGVIREYRLNAEELLGWQRTEMLGRPFHTMFRSADQSSSDRMIEAVRSGDDARGELEAVTPSGASVPVDVHLMGLRDGEGHIVVFGYANSAEDLVRITRDRAVLDSLFEQFPVGVVVYDEQGRYVRLNRALEQINGLPVSEHIGKRVREVLPGLDPRLEEIPDEVLRTGVPVVDEQYGGFTPASDEERVWSVSYNRLHGPEGEVIGLSGLILDVTDRHRAAAAAAGARRRLALVNKAGSRMGTALDVERTARELAGVAVPDFADAIVIEIKEEVFDERIGPVGPVWLAPVRRRRVLVHQGFGAIPDPVRAEGFSAWSTDSDISDRMLDGAAWHSSAGISAVAKEPIRSVDGTLLWQPTGGDSILVPLWAREALLGVVHFHRHPESPPFEPEDIEVAEEITTRAAVSMDNGRLYFRERTTALMLQRALLPQRIPSLPGVQVAYRYLPGSVGAEVGGDWFDVIQLSGARVALVVGDVMGVGVRAAGIMGQFRTAARTLAGLDLSPAQVLHQLDELGASLSENHLATCIYAVYDPATGKLAVSRAGHPPPLLLGPDGTVGGLDVPPSPPLGVGGGAYRSWVFETKEFDIPDRSRLAFYTDGMVEDKGRDIDEGIGVMAALLANCPPDSLEECCDAVTDVLGITGDTSDDATLLLAQVQSIPPERKAHWQLDAHPSAVSDARRKVRAKLADWGMTNLSDTAELLVSELVTNAQRYGRSPVSLDMLKTDRLLVEVGDALDVVPQVRRAQETDEGGRGLQLVNQLATRWGTRTTGNGKIVWFEVAGDNGLGQR
;
A
#
# COMPACT_ATOMS: atom_id res chain seq x y z
N MET A 1 -32.89 10.84 -9.38
CA MET A 1 -34.25 10.76 -9.88
C MET A 1 -34.63 9.31 -10.11
N PRO A 2 -35.81 8.82 -9.65
CA PRO A 2 -36.93 9.57 -9.08
C PRO A 2 -37.32 9.11 -7.66
N ASP A 3 -37.87 10.05 -6.93
CA ASP A 3 -39.16 10.09 -6.22
C ASP A 3 -39.42 9.15 -5.09
N SER A 4 -39.41 9.75 -3.91
CA SER A 4 -40.07 9.28 -2.69
C SER A 4 -41.52 9.78 -2.65
N PRO A 5 -42.48 9.02 -2.13
CA PRO A 5 -43.75 9.60 -1.72
C PRO A 5 -43.76 9.84 -0.21
N GLN A 6 -44.18 11.03 0.14
CA GLN A 6 -44.60 11.48 1.47
C GLN A 6 -45.93 10.78 1.84
N GLU A 7 -45.99 10.14 2.98
CA GLU A 7 -47.19 9.77 3.67
C GLU A 7 -47.55 10.79 4.76
N GLN A 8 -48.72 11.37 4.54
CA GLN A 8 -49.40 12.31 5.44
C GLN A 8 -50.01 11.55 6.64
N GLN A 9 -49.72 12.01 7.83
CA GLN A 9 -50.46 11.65 9.04
C GLN A 9 -51.74 12.48 9.15
N PRO A 10 -52.90 11.88 9.52
CA PRO A 10 -54.11 12.65 9.84
C PRO A 10 -54.10 13.12 11.29
N HIS A 11 -54.36 14.40 11.46
CA HIS A 11 -54.72 15.04 12.71
C HIS A 11 -55.96 14.34 13.32
N ARG A 12 -55.84 13.90 14.60
CA ARG A 12 -56.97 13.65 15.46
C ARG A 12 -57.10 14.74 16.49
N GLU A 13 -58.17 15.48 16.36
CA GLU A 13 -58.67 16.47 17.30
C GLU A 13 -58.84 15.84 18.70
N ARG A 14 -58.29 16.45 19.71
CA ARG A 14 -58.62 16.24 21.12
C ARG A 14 -59.89 16.99 21.40
N GLN A 15 -61.00 16.29 21.65
CA GLN A 15 -62.14 16.84 22.33
C GLN A 15 -61.82 17.05 23.78
N ASP A 16 -61.85 18.30 24.17
CA ASP A 16 -61.88 18.75 25.55
C ASP A 16 -63.11 18.28 26.24
N ASN A 17 -62.93 17.57 27.36
CA ASN A 17 -64.04 17.28 28.30
C ASN A 17 -63.80 18.11 29.56
N PRO A 18 -64.72 19.01 29.86
CA PRO A 18 -64.55 19.92 30.96
C PRO A 18 -65.01 19.35 32.32
N GLY A 19 -64.18 19.49 33.30
CA GLY A 19 -64.68 19.87 34.61
C GLY A 19 -64.88 18.78 35.64
N TRP A 20 -63.80 18.50 36.37
CA TRP A 20 -63.89 18.15 37.79
C TRP A 20 -63.05 19.11 38.62
N ARG A 21 -63.60 20.28 38.85
CA ARG A 21 -63.08 21.14 39.94
C ARG A 21 -63.78 20.77 41.24
N GLY A 22 -62.98 20.50 42.23
CA GLY A 22 -63.22 20.29 43.62
C GLY A 22 -64.58 20.67 44.20
N ARG A 23 -65.21 19.70 44.77
CA ARG A 23 -66.09 19.99 45.91
C ARG A 23 -65.43 19.51 47.18
N GLY A 24 -64.91 20.52 47.89
CA GLY A 24 -64.37 20.32 49.21
C GLY A 24 -65.31 19.62 50.18
N TRP A 25 -64.73 18.82 50.98
CA TRP A 25 -65.38 18.17 52.13
C TRP A 25 -65.93 19.22 53.05
N ALA A 26 -67.18 19.59 52.90
CA ALA A 26 -67.91 20.31 53.93
C ALA A 26 -68.52 19.26 54.84
N MET A 27 -67.85 18.90 55.91
CA MET A 27 -68.46 18.23 57.03
C MET A 27 -69.51 19.19 57.65
N THR A 28 -70.78 18.81 57.47
CA THR A 28 -71.83 19.42 58.25
C THR A 28 -71.70 18.98 59.71
N THR A 29 -71.10 19.81 60.52
CA THR A 29 -71.01 19.72 61.99
C THR A 29 -72.38 19.84 62.63
N SER A 30 -73.24 18.79 62.56
CA SER A 30 -74.49 18.78 63.24
C SER A 30 -74.74 17.55 64.15
N VAL A 31 -73.67 16.71 64.36
CA VAL A 31 -73.86 15.49 65.17
C VAL A 31 -72.87 15.37 66.33
N PHE A 32 -71.89 16.27 66.50
CA PHE A 32 -70.93 16.21 67.59
C PHE A 32 -70.98 17.45 68.50
N GLY A 33 -71.40 17.24 69.71
CA GLY A 33 -71.32 18.30 70.82
C GLY A 33 -69.86 18.58 71.13
N GLN A 34 -69.59 19.86 71.46
CA GLN A 34 -68.21 20.38 71.79
C GLN A 34 -67.63 19.60 72.96
N GLY A 35 -66.60 18.81 72.78
CA GLY A 35 -65.80 18.25 73.88
C GLY A 35 -65.08 16.96 73.66
N SER A 36 -64.33 16.79 72.60
CA SER A 36 -63.23 15.76 72.39
C SER A 36 -62.68 15.74 71.00
N GLU A 37 -62.55 16.90 70.39
CA GLU A 37 -62.19 17.03 68.89
C GLU A 37 -60.74 16.62 68.54
N GLY A 38 -59.83 16.51 69.51
CA GLY A 38 -58.43 16.35 69.17
C GLY A 38 -57.96 14.96 68.73
N ASP A 39 -58.55 13.88 69.25
CA ASP A 39 -58.08 12.50 68.90
C ASP A 39 -58.94 11.84 67.88
N ALA A 40 -60.21 12.08 67.81
CA ALA A 40 -61.06 11.57 66.74
C ALA A 40 -60.76 12.20 65.38
N GLN A 41 -60.46 13.54 65.33
CA GLN A 41 -60.02 14.19 64.07
C GLN A 41 -58.66 13.74 63.63
N ARG A 42 -57.70 13.45 64.53
CA ARG A 42 -56.37 12.88 64.11
C ARG A 42 -56.46 11.47 63.59
N HIS A 43 -57.36 10.64 64.16
CA HIS A 43 -57.59 9.29 63.67
C HIS A 43 -58.34 9.29 62.32
N LEU A 44 -59.37 10.11 62.18
CA LEU A 44 -60.13 10.30 60.95
C LEU A 44 -59.27 10.89 59.82
N GLY A 45 -58.35 11.84 60.13
CA GLY A 45 -57.40 12.44 59.18
C GLY A 45 -56.41 11.43 58.63
N ARG A 46 -55.91 10.52 59.48
CA ARG A 46 -55.04 9.42 59.03
C ARG A 46 -55.77 8.37 58.22
N MET A 47 -57.03 8.10 58.51
CA MET A 47 -57.84 7.11 57.78
C MET A 47 -58.39 7.69 56.46
N ALA A 48 -58.69 8.98 56.38
CA ALA A 48 -59.19 9.62 55.14
C ALA A 48 -58.32 9.34 53.94
N GLY A 49 -56.98 9.42 54.11
CA GLY A 49 -56.03 9.14 53.02
C GLY A 49 -56.00 7.68 52.55
N VAL A 50 -56.38 6.71 53.40
CA VAL A 50 -56.45 5.29 53.03
C VAL A 50 -57.83 4.95 52.44
N ILE A 51 -58.87 5.58 52.95
CA ILE A 51 -60.29 5.35 52.53
C ILE A 51 -60.51 5.94 51.12
N GLU A 52 -59.79 7.01 50.73
CA GLU A 52 -59.92 7.67 49.43
C GLU A 52 -59.25 6.92 48.31
N ARG A 53 -58.26 6.09 48.63
CA ARG A 53 -57.53 5.27 47.60
C ARG A 53 -58.17 3.90 47.34
N VAL A 54 -58.98 3.39 48.28
CA VAL A 54 -59.75 2.19 48.15
C VAL A 54 -61.18 2.62 48.03
N ARG A 55 -61.92 2.18 46.99
CA ARG A 55 -63.36 2.41 46.87
C ARG A 55 -64.08 1.69 48.02
N SER A 56 -63.98 2.19 49.25
CA SER A 56 -64.51 1.60 50.45
C SER A 56 -65.95 2.04 50.57
N ALA A 57 -66.90 1.09 50.64
CA ALA A 57 -68.25 1.34 50.98
C ALA A 57 -68.35 1.80 52.47
N THR A 58 -68.78 3.01 52.70
CA THR A 58 -68.89 3.55 54.07
C THR A 58 -70.36 3.70 54.52
N PHE A 59 -70.66 3.32 55.75
CA PHE A 59 -71.95 3.40 56.32
C PHE A 59 -71.89 3.60 57.84
N MET A 60 -73.03 4.06 58.43
CA MET A 60 -73.14 4.18 59.88
C MET A 60 -74.37 3.43 60.39
N LEU A 61 -74.20 2.78 61.53
CA LEU A 61 -75.29 2.03 62.16
C LEU A 61 -75.50 2.65 63.53
N ASP A 62 -76.79 2.49 64.05
CA ASP A 62 -77.03 2.78 65.45
C ASP A 62 -76.58 1.62 66.34
N GLY A 63 -76.77 1.74 67.68
CA GLY A 63 -76.37 0.78 68.68
C GLY A 63 -77.15 -0.54 68.53
N GLU A 64 -78.24 -0.61 67.76
CA GLU A 64 -78.99 -1.83 67.53
C GLU A 64 -78.64 -2.48 66.19
N GLY A 65 -77.65 -1.86 65.44
CA GLY A 65 -77.19 -2.40 64.18
C GLY A 65 -78.07 -2.03 63.02
N VAL A 66 -78.86 -0.96 63.13
CA VAL A 66 -79.71 -0.46 62.03
C VAL A 66 -78.99 0.59 61.26
N ILE A 67 -78.96 0.55 59.95
CA ILE A 67 -78.27 1.47 59.03
C ILE A 67 -78.91 2.85 59.09
N ARG A 68 -78.20 3.84 59.58
CA ARG A 68 -78.57 5.25 59.71
C ARG A 68 -77.96 6.15 58.64
N GLU A 69 -76.78 5.80 58.13
CA GLU A 69 -76.16 6.47 57.01
C GLU A 69 -75.59 5.44 56.05
N TYR A 70 -75.78 5.68 54.73
CA TYR A 70 -75.34 4.84 53.66
C TYR A 70 -74.87 5.74 52.54
N ARG A 71 -73.56 5.71 52.26
CA ARG A 71 -72.91 6.69 51.31
C ARG A 71 -72.87 6.20 49.90
N LEU A 72 -72.66 7.13 48.96
CA LEU A 72 -72.62 6.87 47.54
C LEU A 72 -71.65 5.76 47.13
N ASN A 73 -70.46 5.72 47.75
CA ASN A 73 -69.48 4.65 47.52
C ASN A 73 -69.99 3.26 47.99
N ALA A 74 -70.88 3.21 48.97
CA ALA A 74 -71.51 1.98 49.35
C ALA A 74 -72.58 1.58 48.31
N GLU A 75 -73.33 2.55 47.74
CA GLU A 75 -74.20 2.29 46.61
C GLU A 75 -73.41 1.73 45.39
N GLU A 76 -72.23 2.32 45.05
CA GLU A 76 -71.40 1.85 43.94
C GLU A 76 -70.86 0.44 44.18
N LEU A 77 -70.39 0.11 45.39
CA LEU A 77 -69.76 -1.18 45.66
C LEU A 77 -70.83 -2.31 45.83
N LEU A 78 -71.91 -2.02 46.54
CA LEU A 78 -72.88 -3.01 46.96
C LEU A 78 -74.14 -2.99 46.08
N GLY A 79 -74.33 -2.00 45.26
CA GLY A 79 -75.45 -1.87 44.26
C GLY A 79 -76.78 -1.45 44.90
N TRP A 80 -76.90 -1.32 46.20
CA TRP A 80 -78.16 -0.93 46.88
C TRP A 80 -78.24 0.59 46.93
N GLN A 81 -79.43 1.13 46.59
CA GLN A 81 -79.73 2.53 46.71
C GLN A 81 -79.80 2.91 48.22
N ARG A 82 -79.35 4.11 48.59
CA ARG A 82 -79.47 4.62 49.95
C ARG A 82 -80.84 4.55 50.54
N THR A 83 -81.88 4.88 49.76
CA THR A 83 -83.28 4.86 50.18
C THR A 83 -83.79 3.47 50.52
N GLU A 84 -83.19 2.44 49.96
CA GLU A 84 -83.57 1.05 50.21
C GLU A 84 -82.89 0.50 51.49
N MET A 85 -81.70 1.01 51.86
CA MET A 85 -80.92 0.49 52.97
C MET A 85 -81.10 1.22 54.28
N LEU A 86 -81.46 2.52 54.22
CA LEU A 86 -81.73 3.27 55.44
C LEU A 86 -82.90 2.63 56.26
N GLY A 87 -82.66 2.43 57.60
CA GLY A 87 -83.57 1.85 58.54
C GLY A 87 -83.62 0.35 58.53
N ARG A 88 -82.81 -0.34 57.70
CA ARG A 88 -82.75 -1.81 57.68
C ARG A 88 -81.65 -2.26 58.66
N PRO A 89 -81.76 -3.44 59.24
CA PRO A 89 -80.70 -4.08 60.00
C PRO A 89 -79.49 -4.40 59.08
N PHE A 90 -78.27 -4.20 59.52
CA PHE A 90 -77.02 -4.38 58.83
C PHE A 90 -76.87 -5.79 58.28
N HIS A 91 -77.27 -6.85 58.94
CA HIS A 91 -77.19 -8.23 58.51
C HIS A 91 -78.02 -8.50 57.21
N THR A 92 -78.92 -7.62 56.87
CA THR A 92 -79.75 -7.81 55.63
C THR A 92 -78.94 -7.59 54.37
N MET A 93 -77.80 -7.03 54.47
CA MET A 93 -76.89 -6.88 53.36
C MET A 93 -76.11 -8.14 52.97
N PHE A 94 -76.12 -9.16 53.80
CA PHE A 94 -75.29 -10.34 53.68
C PHE A 94 -76.16 -11.62 53.43
N ARG A 95 -75.49 -12.63 52.86
CA ARG A 95 -76.13 -13.97 52.70
C ARG A 95 -76.55 -14.53 54.03
N SER A 96 -77.53 -15.40 54.01
CA SER A 96 -78.14 -16.02 55.26
C SER A 96 -77.06 -16.75 56.07
N ALA A 97 -76.01 -17.30 55.45
CA ALA A 97 -74.95 -17.96 56.15
C ALA A 97 -74.08 -16.95 57.00
N ASP A 98 -73.93 -15.69 56.51
CA ASP A 98 -73.14 -14.70 57.14
C ASP A 98 -73.85 -13.69 58.00
N GLN A 99 -75.22 -13.74 58.02
CA GLN A 99 -76.01 -12.88 58.87
C GLN A 99 -75.70 -13.03 60.36
N SER A 100 -75.47 -14.27 60.82
CA SER A 100 -75.01 -14.51 62.19
C SER A 100 -73.62 -14.02 62.50
N SER A 101 -72.82 -13.94 61.52
CA SER A 101 -71.41 -13.37 61.63
C SER A 101 -71.48 -11.85 61.72
N SER A 102 -72.23 -11.19 60.89
CA SER A 102 -72.48 -9.75 60.97
C SER A 102 -73.17 -9.31 62.32
N ASP A 103 -74.06 -10.08 62.80
CA ASP A 103 -74.70 -9.81 64.17
C ASP A 103 -73.70 -9.97 65.29
N ARG A 104 -72.73 -10.93 65.21
CA ARG A 104 -71.61 -11.07 66.17
C ARG A 104 -70.61 -9.92 66.09
N MET A 105 -70.41 -9.40 64.94
CA MET A 105 -69.56 -8.22 64.76
C MET A 105 -70.16 -6.97 65.43
N ILE A 106 -71.42 -6.78 65.28
CA ILE A 106 -72.17 -5.69 66.03
C ILE A 106 -72.10 -5.89 67.51
N GLU A 107 -72.27 -7.10 68.01
CA GLU A 107 -72.18 -7.39 69.45
C GLU A 107 -70.82 -7.18 70.01
N ALA A 108 -69.72 -7.52 69.26
CA ALA A 108 -68.34 -7.22 69.61
C ALA A 108 -68.15 -5.72 69.73
N VAL A 109 -68.69 -4.93 68.79
CA VAL A 109 -68.56 -3.45 68.83
C VAL A 109 -69.36 -2.87 70.02
N ARG A 110 -70.47 -3.45 70.37
CA ARG A 110 -71.21 -3.07 71.57
C ARG A 110 -70.49 -3.32 72.89
N SER A 111 -69.69 -4.38 72.87
CA SER A 111 -68.82 -4.76 73.99
C SER A 111 -67.57 -3.88 74.13
N GLY A 112 -67.27 -3.01 73.14
CA GLY A 112 -66.14 -2.05 73.10
C GLY A 112 -65.01 -2.52 72.29
N ASP A 113 -65.06 -3.59 71.51
CA ASP A 113 -64.05 -4.09 70.64
C ASP A 113 -64.30 -3.71 69.17
N ASP A 114 -63.33 -3.43 68.39
CA ASP A 114 -63.44 -3.28 66.91
C ASP A 114 -63.64 -4.67 66.29
N ALA A 115 -64.49 -4.75 65.29
CA ALA A 115 -64.80 -6.04 64.60
C ALA A 115 -64.35 -5.99 63.11
N ARG A 116 -63.79 -7.05 62.71
CA ARG A 116 -63.38 -7.27 61.27
C ARG A 116 -63.77 -8.65 60.83
N GLY A 117 -64.29 -8.78 59.60
CA GLY A 117 -64.59 -10.07 59.00
C GLY A 117 -64.87 -10.01 57.52
N GLU A 118 -64.58 -11.11 56.87
CA GLU A 118 -64.89 -11.28 55.47
C GLU A 118 -66.37 -11.84 55.42
N LEU A 119 -67.19 -11.14 54.69
CA LEU A 119 -68.67 -11.47 54.57
C LEU A 119 -69.02 -11.41 53.07
N GLU A 120 -70.04 -12.21 52.69
CA GLU A 120 -70.64 -12.12 51.34
C GLU A 120 -71.80 -11.16 51.34
N ALA A 121 -71.64 -9.99 50.78
CA ALA A 121 -72.74 -9.05 50.59
C ALA A 121 -73.57 -9.45 49.37
N VAL A 122 -74.89 -9.23 49.46
CA VAL A 122 -75.81 -9.55 48.36
C VAL A 122 -76.28 -8.26 47.70
N THR A 123 -76.08 -8.18 46.38
CA THR A 123 -76.57 -7.04 45.59
C THR A 123 -78.09 -7.11 45.34
N PRO A 124 -78.74 -6.02 44.93
CA PRO A 124 -80.21 -6.06 44.55
C PRO A 124 -80.51 -7.07 43.44
N SER A 125 -79.50 -7.36 42.54
CA SER A 125 -79.66 -8.39 41.47
C SER A 125 -79.55 -9.84 41.97
N GLY A 126 -79.24 -10.04 43.28
CA GLY A 126 -78.97 -11.35 43.88
C GLY A 126 -77.56 -11.91 43.70
N ALA A 127 -76.67 -11.14 43.06
CA ALA A 127 -75.26 -11.47 42.97
C ALA A 127 -74.54 -11.32 44.30
N SER A 128 -73.58 -12.17 44.63
CA SER A 128 -72.76 -12.12 45.82
C SER A 128 -71.44 -11.37 45.57
N VAL A 129 -71.12 -10.48 46.46
CA VAL A 129 -69.86 -9.69 46.47
C VAL A 129 -69.12 -9.99 47.78
N PRO A 130 -67.89 -10.59 47.69
CA PRO A 130 -67.12 -10.81 48.90
C PRO A 130 -66.52 -9.49 49.36
N VAL A 131 -66.80 -9.12 50.63
CA VAL A 131 -66.35 -7.85 51.23
C VAL A 131 -65.58 -8.07 52.54
N ASP A 132 -64.55 -7.36 52.74
CA ASP A 132 -63.86 -7.27 54.05
C ASP A 132 -64.44 -6.09 54.81
N VAL A 133 -65.24 -6.41 55.84
CA VAL A 133 -66.00 -5.46 56.61
C VAL A 133 -65.27 -5.13 57.92
N HIS A 134 -65.20 -3.84 58.21
CA HIS A 134 -64.67 -3.30 59.44
C HIS A 134 -65.73 -2.47 60.10
N LEU A 135 -65.99 -2.76 61.37
CA LEU A 135 -66.94 -2.04 62.23
C LEU A 135 -66.16 -1.48 63.47
N MET A 136 -66.40 -0.24 63.78
CA MET A 136 -65.80 0.47 64.93
C MET A 136 -66.88 1.18 65.73
N GLY A 137 -66.79 1.08 67.09
CA GLY A 137 -67.72 1.72 67.98
C GLY A 137 -67.28 3.14 68.31
N LEU A 138 -68.14 4.10 68.02
CA LEU A 138 -67.96 5.50 68.46
C LEU A 138 -69.10 5.83 69.47
N ARG A 139 -68.89 6.67 70.46
CA ARG A 139 -69.89 7.17 71.33
C ARG A 139 -70.26 8.62 70.96
N ASP A 140 -71.58 8.84 70.83
CA ASP A 140 -72.10 10.18 70.62
C ASP A 140 -72.06 11.03 71.91
N GLY A 141 -72.41 12.31 71.86
CA GLY A 141 -72.29 13.25 72.91
C GLY A 141 -73.34 12.94 74.09
N GLU A 142 -74.25 12.02 73.88
CA GLU A 142 -75.25 11.52 74.82
C GLU A 142 -74.90 10.12 75.40
N GLY A 143 -73.76 9.56 74.95
CA GLY A 143 -73.25 8.25 75.38
C GLY A 143 -73.79 7.07 74.64
N HIS A 144 -74.65 7.22 73.64
CA HIS A 144 -75.10 6.12 72.76
C HIS A 144 -74.02 5.62 71.89
N ILE A 145 -74.04 4.32 71.54
CA ILE A 145 -73.06 3.72 70.66
C ILE A 145 -73.52 3.96 69.24
N VAL A 146 -72.66 4.52 68.38
CA VAL A 146 -72.76 4.66 66.95
C VAL A 146 -71.69 3.80 66.34
N VAL A 147 -72.02 2.94 65.39
CA VAL A 147 -71.06 2.05 64.73
C VAL A 147 -70.70 2.64 63.36
N PHE A 148 -69.45 2.98 63.19
CA PHE A 148 -68.89 3.34 61.86
C PHE A 148 -68.47 2.05 61.19
N GLY A 149 -68.90 1.84 59.97
CA GLY A 149 -68.54 0.69 59.17
C GLY A 149 -67.93 1.10 57.80
N TYR A 150 -66.95 0.38 57.35
CA TYR A 150 -66.54 0.40 55.99
C TYR A 150 -66.33 -1.03 55.50
N ALA A 151 -66.57 -1.22 54.22
CA ALA A 151 -66.36 -2.48 53.52
C ALA A 151 -65.56 -2.25 52.25
N ASN A 152 -64.57 -3.12 52.04
CA ASN A 152 -63.75 -3.14 50.82
C ASN A 152 -64.08 -4.37 50.00
N SER A 153 -63.96 -4.28 48.65
CA SER A 153 -63.99 -5.48 47.85
C SER A 153 -62.76 -6.34 48.16
N ALA A 154 -63.04 -7.60 48.61
CA ALA A 154 -61.98 -8.56 48.89
C ALA A 154 -61.04 -8.77 47.65
N GLU A 155 -61.61 -8.76 46.41
CA GLU A 155 -60.82 -8.89 45.16
C GLU A 155 -59.91 -7.69 44.94
N ASP A 156 -60.34 -6.46 45.18
CA ASP A 156 -59.52 -5.26 44.98
C ASP A 156 -58.36 -5.22 45.99
N LEU A 157 -58.62 -5.64 47.23
CA LEU A 157 -57.58 -5.73 48.24
C LEU A 157 -56.52 -6.77 47.91
N VAL A 158 -56.92 -7.94 47.43
CA VAL A 158 -56.02 -8.99 46.95
C VAL A 158 -55.23 -8.51 45.74
N ARG A 159 -55.90 -7.79 44.81
CA ARG A 159 -55.23 -7.23 43.63
C ARG A 159 -54.17 -6.21 44.03
N ILE A 160 -54.47 -5.26 44.82
CA ILE A 160 -53.50 -4.22 45.31
C ILE A 160 -52.32 -4.86 46.05
N THR A 161 -52.61 -5.86 46.90
CA THR A 161 -51.58 -6.56 47.67
C THR A 161 -50.67 -7.37 46.71
N ARG A 162 -51.30 -8.03 45.73
CA ARG A 162 -50.57 -8.78 44.67
C ARG A 162 -49.72 -7.83 43.78
N ASP A 163 -50.31 -6.72 43.33
CA ASP A 163 -49.62 -5.74 42.49
C ASP A 163 -48.41 -5.15 43.22
N ARG A 164 -48.58 -4.81 44.51
CA ARG A 164 -47.48 -4.36 45.34
C ARG A 164 -46.39 -5.42 45.51
N ALA A 165 -46.76 -6.66 45.79
CA ALA A 165 -45.84 -7.78 45.94
C ALA A 165 -45.05 -8.02 44.61
N VAL A 166 -45.72 -7.88 43.48
CA VAL A 166 -45.04 -7.98 42.14
C VAL A 166 -44.08 -6.84 41.94
N LEU A 167 -44.45 -5.59 42.25
CA LEU A 167 -43.58 -4.44 42.11
C LEU A 167 -42.38 -4.53 43.08
N ASP A 168 -42.56 -4.95 44.33
CA ASP A 168 -41.49 -5.18 45.27
C ASP A 168 -40.58 -6.31 44.82
N SER A 169 -41.13 -7.39 44.28
CA SER A 169 -40.30 -8.49 43.74
C SER A 169 -39.52 -8.06 42.51
N LEU A 170 -40.10 -7.32 41.57
CA LEU A 170 -39.42 -6.76 40.42
C LEU A 170 -38.31 -5.80 40.85
N PHE A 171 -38.57 -4.92 41.83
CA PHE A 171 -37.58 -4.00 42.35
C PHE A 171 -36.36 -4.74 42.92
N GLU A 172 -36.60 -5.71 43.81
CA GLU A 172 -35.55 -6.45 44.52
C GLU A 172 -34.78 -7.46 43.63
N GLN A 173 -35.46 -8.08 42.68
CA GLN A 173 -34.86 -9.11 41.81
C GLN A 173 -34.30 -8.57 40.49
N PHE A 174 -34.47 -7.29 40.21
CA PHE A 174 -33.97 -6.69 39.00
C PHE A 174 -32.43 -6.77 38.96
N PRO A 175 -31.84 -7.28 37.87
CA PRO A 175 -30.37 -7.48 37.81
C PRO A 175 -29.57 -6.20 37.66
N VAL A 176 -30.24 -5.06 37.57
CA VAL A 176 -29.66 -3.71 37.49
C VAL A 176 -29.83 -3.02 38.81
N GLY A 177 -28.84 -2.26 39.27
CA GLY A 177 -28.96 -1.44 40.45
C GLY A 177 -30.07 -0.39 40.25
N VAL A 178 -31.07 -0.46 41.10
CA VAL A 178 -32.18 0.54 41.12
C VAL A 178 -32.15 1.28 42.41
N VAL A 179 -32.24 2.60 42.32
CA VAL A 179 -32.24 3.49 43.46
C VAL A 179 -33.39 4.51 43.37
N VAL A 180 -33.91 4.88 44.51
CA VAL A 180 -34.87 5.99 44.71
C VAL A 180 -34.25 6.98 45.68
N TYR A 181 -34.22 8.25 45.31
CA TYR A 181 -33.78 9.38 46.13
C TYR A 181 -35.00 10.26 46.44
N ASP A 182 -34.92 10.95 47.58
CA ASP A 182 -35.87 12.04 47.92
C ASP A 182 -35.55 13.33 47.11
N GLU A 183 -36.36 14.37 47.37
CA GLU A 183 -36.21 15.70 46.80
C GLU A 183 -34.87 16.39 47.17
N GLN A 184 -34.16 15.89 48.15
CA GLN A 184 -32.86 16.37 48.62
C GLN A 184 -31.70 15.51 48.11
N GLY A 185 -31.94 14.55 47.23
CA GLY A 185 -30.92 13.65 46.67
C GLY A 185 -30.39 12.61 47.68
N ARG A 186 -31.16 12.25 48.70
CA ARG A 186 -30.80 11.24 49.69
C ARG A 186 -31.44 9.89 49.34
N TYR A 187 -30.72 8.79 49.59
CA TYR A 187 -31.22 7.45 49.39
C TYR A 187 -32.51 7.20 50.20
N VAL A 188 -33.59 6.87 49.52
CA VAL A 188 -34.83 6.42 50.13
C VAL A 188 -34.99 4.90 50.03
N ARG A 189 -34.64 4.36 48.89
CA ARG A 189 -34.71 2.93 48.59
C ARG A 189 -33.68 2.53 47.59
N LEU A 190 -33.10 1.36 47.71
CA LEU A 190 -32.25 0.70 46.72
C LEU A 190 -32.49 -0.80 46.72
N ASN A 191 -32.29 -1.43 45.59
CA ASN A 191 -32.47 -2.87 45.44
C ASN A 191 -31.20 -3.65 45.78
N ARG A 192 -31.33 -4.98 45.88
CA ARG A 192 -30.25 -5.90 46.17
C ARG A 192 -29.08 -5.81 45.18
N ALA A 193 -29.37 -5.57 43.88
CA ALA A 193 -28.33 -5.45 42.86
C ALA A 193 -27.43 -4.24 43.15
N LEU A 194 -27.98 -3.09 43.52
CA LEU A 194 -27.21 -1.90 43.88
C LEU A 194 -26.40 -2.09 45.16
N GLU A 195 -26.97 -2.79 46.15
CA GLU A 195 -26.24 -3.21 47.36
C GLU A 195 -24.98 -3.98 47.05
N GLN A 196 -25.07 -4.92 46.09
CA GLN A 196 -23.94 -5.71 45.62
C GLN A 196 -22.93 -4.88 44.82
N ILE A 197 -23.39 -3.97 43.95
CA ILE A 197 -22.54 -3.07 43.17
C ILE A 197 -21.73 -2.17 44.10
N ASN A 198 -22.36 -1.62 45.14
CA ASN A 198 -21.70 -0.70 46.06
C ASN A 198 -20.88 -1.41 47.12
N GLY A 199 -21.19 -2.67 47.44
CA GLY A 199 -20.55 -3.46 48.51
C GLY A 199 -20.89 -3.02 49.92
N LEU A 200 -21.96 -2.29 50.10
CA LEU A 200 -22.43 -1.79 51.39
C LEU A 200 -23.90 -2.15 51.62
N PRO A 201 -24.32 -2.51 52.85
CA PRO A 201 -25.72 -2.87 53.15
C PRO A 201 -26.66 -1.66 52.97
N VAL A 202 -27.94 -1.93 52.69
CA VAL A 202 -28.97 -0.90 52.48
C VAL A 202 -29.03 0.08 53.63
N SER A 203 -28.83 -0.39 54.86
CA SER A 203 -28.88 0.45 56.10
C SER A 203 -27.82 1.56 56.13
N GLU A 204 -26.71 1.38 55.40
CA GLU A 204 -25.67 2.40 55.33
C GLU A 204 -25.92 3.46 54.27
N HIS A 205 -26.88 3.26 53.37
CA HIS A 205 -27.26 4.20 52.33
C HIS A 205 -28.41 5.13 52.76
N ILE A 206 -29.43 4.60 53.38
CA ILE A 206 -30.70 5.31 53.66
C ILE A 206 -30.49 6.63 54.38
N GLY A 207 -31.04 7.70 53.85
CA GLY A 207 -30.95 9.06 54.38
C GLY A 207 -29.67 9.84 54.11
N LYS A 208 -28.66 9.17 53.48
CA LYS A 208 -27.39 9.76 53.10
C LYS A 208 -27.36 10.17 51.63
N ARG A 209 -26.44 11.04 51.25
CA ARG A 209 -26.13 11.35 49.83
C ARG A 209 -25.10 10.37 49.25
N VAL A 210 -24.98 10.32 47.92
CA VAL A 210 -24.08 9.42 47.22
C VAL A 210 -22.65 9.52 47.76
N ARG A 211 -22.10 10.72 47.89
CA ARG A 211 -20.72 10.96 48.34
C ARG A 211 -20.45 10.60 49.80
N GLU A 212 -21.49 10.69 50.64
CA GLU A 212 -21.37 10.28 52.03
C GLU A 212 -21.22 8.75 52.17
N VAL A 213 -21.70 8.00 51.18
CA VAL A 213 -21.66 6.55 51.14
C VAL A 213 -20.47 6.04 50.31
N LEU A 214 -20.19 6.68 49.18
CA LEU A 214 -19.21 6.27 48.18
C LEU A 214 -18.25 7.40 47.81
N PRO A 215 -17.31 7.76 48.66
CA PRO A 215 -16.40 8.90 48.41
C PRO A 215 -15.39 8.67 47.28
N GLY A 216 -15.20 7.42 46.83
CA GLY A 216 -14.28 7.03 45.76
C GLY A 216 -14.84 7.13 44.35
N LEU A 217 -16.07 7.61 44.18
CA LEU A 217 -16.70 7.82 42.88
C LEU A 217 -16.37 9.18 42.25
N ASP A 218 -16.52 9.29 40.93
CA ASP A 218 -16.40 10.57 40.22
C ASP A 218 -17.29 11.64 40.87
N PRO A 219 -16.75 12.84 41.20
CA PRO A 219 -17.51 13.93 41.81
C PRO A 219 -18.77 14.33 41.02
N ARG A 220 -18.82 14.17 39.74
CA ARG A 220 -19.99 14.46 38.90
C ARG A 220 -21.21 13.63 39.23
N LEU A 221 -21.01 12.38 39.72
CA LEU A 221 -22.11 11.50 40.13
C LEU A 221 -22.95 12.07 41.28
N GLU A 222 -22.41 13.01 42.07
CA GLU A 222 -23.17 13.71 43.11
C GLU A 222 -23.97 14.90 42.55
N GLU A 223 -23.48 15.55 41.51
CA GLU A 223 -24.12 16.73 40.90
C GLU A 223 -25.35 16.35 40.04
N ILE A 224 -25.33 15.17 39.43
CA ILE A 224 -26.37 14.72 38.50
C ILE A 224 -27.75 14.62 39.13
N PRO A 225 -27.94 14.01 40.33
CA PRO A 225 -29.24 13.96 41.00
C PRO A 225 -29.82 15.36 41.24
N ASP A 226 -28.97 16.29 41.71
CA ASP A 226 -29.38 17.67 41.95
C ASP A 226 -29.72 18.41 40.65
N GLU A 227 -28.98 18.17 39.57
CA GLU A 227 -29.27 18.74 38.27
C GLU A 227 -30.59 18.21 37.68
N VAL A 228 -30.81 16.90 37.70
CA VAL A 228 -32.04 16.28 37.21
C VAL A 228 -33.25 16.75 38.07
N LEU A 229 -33.09 16.86 39.42
CA LEU A 229 -34.13 17.40 40.29
C LEU A 229 -34.44 18.86 39.96
N ARG A 230 -33.44 19.69 39.63
CA ARG A 230 -33.61 21.13 39.35
C ARG A 230 -34.17 21.38 37.95
N THR A 231 -33.65 20.70 36.91
CA THR A 231 -33.95 20.97 35.50
C THR A 231 -35.13 20.15 34.98
N GLY A 232 -35.29 18.94 35.49
CA GLY A 232 -36.23 17.94 34.96
C GLY A 232 -35.78 17.23 33.69
N VAL A 233 -34.60 17.54 33.23
CA VAL A 233 -34.03 16.86 32.09
C VAL A 233 -33.45 15.51 32.53
N PRO A 234 -33.90 14.38 31.98
CA PRO A 234 -33.37 13.09 32.36
C PRO A 234 -31.94 12.91 31.87
N VAL A 235 -31.14 12.26 32.68
CA VAL A 235 -29.82 11.74 32.26
C VAL A 235 -29.99 10.26 31.86
N VAL A 236 -29.46 9.87 30.70
CA VAL A 236 -29.63 8.52 30.19
C VAL A 236 -28.30 7.98 29.69
N ASP A 237 -27.87 6.82 30.19
CA ASP A 237 -26.71 6.04 29.77
C ASP A 237 -25.38 6.85 29.83
N GLU A 238 -25.21 7.73 30.81
CA GLU A 238 -23.93 8.37 31.06
C GLU A 238 -22.98 7.45 31.82
N GLN A 239 -21.69 7.42 31.40
CA GLN A 239 -20.72 6.49 31.96
C GLN A 239 -19.74 7.21 32.90
N TYR A 240 -19.49 6.62 34.04
CA TYR A 240 -18.59 7.11 35.06
C TYR A 240 -17.72 6.01 35.65
N GLY A 241 -16.44 6.31 35.84
CA GLY A 241 -15.50 5.40 36.48
C GLY A 241 -15.34 5.68 37.97
N GLY A 242 -14.84 4.71 38.69
CA GLY A 242 -14.47 4.87 40.09
C GLY A 242 -14.28 3.56 40.84
N PHE A 243 -14.14 3.71 42.14
CA PHE A 243 -13.92 2.60 43.07
C PHE A 243 -15.09 2.51 44.06
N THR A 244 -15.55 1.31 44.33
CA THR A 244 -16.54 1.03 45.37
C THR A 244 -15.96 0.01 46.37
N PRO A 245 -16.48 -0.04 47.61
CA PRO A 245 -16.07 -1.07 48.58
C PRO A 245 -16.24 -2.53 48.07
N ALA A 246 -17.01 -2.74 47.00
CA ALA A 246 -17.18 -4.07 46.38
C ALA A 246 -15.97 -4.57 45.57
N SER A 247 -15.02 -3.64 45.19
CA SER A 247 -13.90 -4.01 44.32
C SER A 247 -12.72 -3.07 44.49
N ASP A 248 -11.52 -3.63 44.56
CA ASP A 248 -10.25 -2.88 44.53
C ASP A 248 -9.86 -2.42 43.12
N GLU A 249 -10.56 -2.89 42.11
CA GLU A 249 -10.37 -2.47 40.70
C GLU A 249 -11.31 -1.34 40.33
N GLU A 250 -10.85 -0.45 39.48
CA GLU A 250 -11.68 0.58 38.88
C GLU A 250 -12.77 -0.05 38.02
N ARG A 251 -14.01 0.37 38.26
CA ARG A 251 -15.18 -0.07 37.50
C ARG A 251 -15.83 1.08 36.77
N VAL A 252 -16.59 0.76 35.73
CA VAL A 252 -17.35 1.73 34.92
C VAL A 252 -18.84 1.42 35.05
N TRP A 253 -19.60 2.42 35.47
CA TRP A 253 -21.07 2.29 35.56
C TRP A 253 -21.74 3.20 34.54
N SER A 254 -22.77 2.67 33.87
CA SER A 254 -23.76 3.47 33.17
C SER A 254 -24.86 3.86 34.13
N VAL A 255 -25.13 5.16 34.26
CA VAL A 255 -26.17 5.70 35.13
C VAL A 255 -27.26 6.38 34.33
N SER A 256 -28.50 6.22 34.78
CA SER A 256 -29.65 6.92 34.20
C SER A 256 -30.54 7.42 35.32
N TYR A 257 -30.91 8.69 35.29
CA TYR A 257 -31.71 9.34 36.33
C TYR A 257 -32.95 10.00 35.74
N ASN A 258 -34.11 9.82 36.38
CA ASN A 258 -35.39 10.43 36.03
C ASN A 258 -36.10 10.95 37.25
N ARG A 259 -36.84 12.09 37.14
CA ARG A 259 -37.75 12.54 38.19
C ARG A 259 -38.85 11.54 38.46
N LEU A 260 -39.18 11.35 39.71
CA LEU A 260 -40.37 10.66 40.15
C LEU A 260 -41.46 11.68 40.49
N HIS A 261 -42.67 11.42 39.97
CA HIS A 261 -43.82 12.29 40.22
C HIS A 261 -44.85 11.54 41.03
N GLY A 262 -45.43 12.25 41.98
CA GLY A 262 -46.56 11.78 42.73
C GLY A 262 -47.87 11.86 41.96
N PRO A 263 -48.99 11.40 42.58
CA PRO A 263 -50.30 11.32 41.92
C PRO A 263 -50.87 12.66 41.43
N GLU A 264 -50.46 13.78 42.03
CA GLU A 264 -50.89 15.14 41.65
C GLU A 264 -49.91 15.84 40.70
N GLY A 265 -48.86 15.11 40.25
CA GLY A 265 -47.81 15.60 39.34
C GLY A 265 -46.67 16.33 40.06
N GLU A 266 -46.67 16.38 41.38
CA GLU A 266 -45.61 16.91 42.22
C GLU A 266 -44.36 16.05 42.11
N VAL A 267 -43.16 16.65 42.20
CA VAL A 267 -41.90 15.92 42.23
C VAL A 267 -41.72 15.32 43.61
N ILE A 268 -41.67 14.02 43.74
CA ILE A 268 -41.48 13.28 45.00
C ILE A 268 -40.07 12.73 45.17
N GLY A 269 -39.21 12.94 44.20
CA GLY A 269 -37.83 12.48 44.23
C GLY A 269 -37.27 12.09 42.84
N LEU A 270 -36.34 11.22 42.86
CA LEU A 270 -35.60 10.76 41.66
C LEU A 270 -35.47 9.25 41.65
N SER A 271 -35.60 8.61 40.50
CA SER A 271 -35.21 7.22 40.28
C SER A 271 -33.90 7.16 39.53
N GLY A 272 -33.02 6.24 39.90
CA GLY A 272 -31.76 5.95 39.22
C GLY A 272 -31.64 4.48 38.83
N LEU A 273 -31.07 4.23 37.65
CA LEU A 273 -30.67 2.93 37.21
C LEU A 273 -29.15 2.91 37.06
N ILE A 274 -28.47 1.96 37.68
CA ILE A 274 -27.03 1.83 37.71
C ILE A 274 -26.66 0.44 37.18
N LEU A 275 -25.96 0.42 36.05
CA LEU A 275 -25.53 -0.82 35.38
C LEU A 275 -24.00 -0.87 35.35
N ASP A 276 -23.41 -1.95 35.86
CA ASP A 276 -21.99 -2.21 35.69
C ASP A 276 -21.73 -2.58 34.23
N VAL A 277 -20.95 -1.73 33.57
CA VAL A 277 -20.59 -1.89 32.15
C VAL A 277 -19.09 -2.10 31.97
N THR A 278 -18.35 -2.41 33.05
CA THR A 278 -16.89 -2.56 33.06
C THR A 278 -16.41 -3.55 32.01
N ASP A 279 -16.99 -4.76 31.97
CA ASP A 279 -16.58 -5.79 30.99
C ASP A 279 -16.91 -5.37 29.54
N ARG A 280 -18.07 -4.75 29.35
CA ARG A 280 -18.46 -4.21 28.03
C ARG A 280 -17.51 -3.08 27.60
N HIS A 281 -17.15 -2.20 28.51
CA HIS A 281 -16.23 -1.09 28.24
C HIS A 281 -14.82 -1.61 27.93
N ARG A 282 -14.31 -2.56 28.73
CA ARG A 282 -13.01 -3.21 28.49
C ARG A 282 -13.00 -3.96 27.15
N ALA A 283 -14.05 -4.72 26.84
CA ALA A 283 -14.19 -5.43 25.58
C ALA A 283 -14.26 -4.47 24.37
N ALA A 284 -14.98 -3.36 24.50
CA ALA A 284 -15.07 -2.33 23.46
C ALA A 284 -13.71 -1.66 23.22
N ALA A 285 -12.97 -1.33 24.29
CA ALA A 285 -11.63 -0.76 24.22
C ALA A 285 -10.64 -1.75 23.55
N ALA A 286 -10.66 -3.02 23.97
CA ALA A 286 -9.84 -4.07 23.38
C ALA A 286 -10.17 -4.28 21.89
N ALA A 287 -11.47 -4.30 21.52
CA ALA A 287 -11.89 -4.41 20.13
C ALA A 287 -11.48 -3.19 19.29
N ALA A 288 -11.53 -1.98 19.85
CA ALA A 288 -11.06 -0.77 19.19
C ALA A 288 -9.53 -0.80 18.99
N GLY A 289 -8.77 -1.26 19.98
CA GLY A 289 -7.34 -1.51 19.89
C GLY A 289 -7.01 -2.52 18.79
N ALA A 290 -7.67 -3.68 18.79
CA ALA A 290 -7.48 -4.71 17.78
C ALA A 290 -7.82 -4.22 16.36
N ARG A 291 -8.90 -3.44 16.20
CA ARG A 291 -9.25 -2.84 14.90
C ARG A 291 -8.20 -1.85 14.42
N ARG A 292 -7.63 -1.04 15.31
CA ARG A 292 -6.58 -0.07 15.00
C ARG A 292 -5.31 -0.80 14.55
N ARG A 293 -4.91 -1.87 15.24
CA ARG A 293 -3.76 -2.71 14.88
C ARG A 293 -3.95 -3.37 13.52
N LEU A 294 -5.12 -3.97 13.26
CA LEU A 294 -5.46 -4.54 11.95
C LEU A 294 -5.45 -3.50 10.82
N ALA A 295 -5.94 -2.28 11.08
CA ALA A 295 -5.92 -1.20 10.10
C ALA A 295 -4.49 -0.79 9.73
N LEU A 296 -3.58 -0.76 10.71
CA LEU A 296 -2.15 -0.50 10.49
C LEU A 296 -1.49 -1.57 9.63
N VAL A 297 -1.70 -2.85 9.96
CA VAL A 297 -1.14 -3.98 9.20
C VAL A 297 -1.69 -4.00 7.77
N ASN A 298 -2.97 -3.72 7.58
CA ASN A 298 -3.58 -3.62 6.25
C ASN A 298 -3.06 -2.40 5.47
N LYS A 299 -2.91 -1.24 6.13
CA LYS A 299 -2.31 -0.03 5.54
C LYS A 299 -0.87 -0.29 5.09
N ALA A 300 -0.10 -1.02 5.90
CA ALA A 300 1.23 -1.48 5.56
C ALA A 300 1.21 -2.39 4.31
N GLY A 301 0.35 -3.41 4.30
CA GLY A 301 0.24 -4.34 3.18
C GLY A 301 -0.20 -3.71 1.86
N SER A 302 -0.99 -2.63 1.91
CA SER A 302 -1.45 -1.94 0.69
C SER A 302 -0.47 -0.89 0.16
N ARG A 303 0.39 -0.34 1.01
CA ARG A 303 1.35 0.71 0.63
C ARG A 303 2.74 0.19 0.34
N MET A 304 3.21 -0.78 1.14
CA MET A 304 4.53 -1.38 0.98
C MET A 304 4.51 -2.48 -0.07
N GLY A 305 5.52 -2.50 -0.94
CA GLY A 305 5.66 -3.53 -1.99
C GLY A 305 5.16 -3.13 -3.37
N THR A 306 4.62 -1.92 -3.54
CA THR A 306 4.26 -1.37 -4.87
C THR A 306 5.47 -0.84 -5.64
N ALA A 307 6.54 -0.50 -4.95
CA ALA A 307 7.79 -0.03 -5.53
C ALA A 307 8.95 -0.95 -5.13
N LEU A 308 9.77 -1.29 -6.10
CA LEU A 308 11.01 -2.07 -5.90
C LEU A 308 12.17 -1.13 -5.53
N ASP A 309 11.93 -0.22 -4.59
CA ASP A 309 12.89 0.79 -4.13
C ASP A 309 13.00 0.77 -2.60
N VAL A 310 14.21 0.60 -2.10
CA VAL A 310 14.50 0.44 -0.67
C VAL A 310 14.18 1.72 0.11
N GLU A 311 14.57 2.89 -0.41
CA GLU A 311 14.36 4.18 0.27
C GLU A 311 12.88 4.55 0.26
N ARG A 312 12.17 4.29 -0.83
CA ARG A 312 10.73 4.50 -0.92
C ARG A 312 9.97 3.61 0.05
N THR A 313 10.33 2.33 0.14
CA THR A 313 9.73 1.39 1.10
C THR A 313 9.96 1.86 2.55
N ALA A 314 11.15 2.41 2.86
CA ALA A 314 11.41 2.98 4.17
C ALA A 314 10.50 4.18 4.49
N ARG A 315 10.30 5.09 3.52
CA ARG A 315 9.37 6.23 3.67
C ARG A 315 7.92 5.76 3.79
N GLU A 316 7.52 4.72 3.06
CA GLU A 316 6.18 4.13 3.13
C GLU A 316 5.94 3.51 4.53
N LEU A 317 6.90 2.76 5.08
CA LEU A 317 6.84 2.25 6.45
C LEU A 317 6.70 3.40 7.46
N ALA A 318 7.51 4.45 7.32
CA ALA A 318 7.44 5.61 8.19
C ALA A 318 6.08 6.31 8.13
N GLY A 319 5.51 6.49 6.94
CA GLY A 319 4.18 7.09 6.74
C GLY A 319 3.00 6.18 7.15
N VAL A 320 3.26 4.89 7.38
CA VAL A 320 2.29 3.96 8.00
C VAL A 320 2.32 4.09 9.51
N ALA A 321 3.53 4.15 10.10
CA ALA A 321 3.73 4.10 11.53
C ALA A 321 3.44 5.43 12.23
N VAL A 322 3.78 6.56 11.61
CA VAL A 322 3.60 7.90 12.21
C VAL A 322 2.41 8.61 11.55
N PRO A 323 1.46 9.19 12.31
CA PRO A 323 1.39 9.28 13.78
C PRO A 323 0.62 8.14 14.45
N ASP A 324 0.03 7.22 13.71
CA ASP A 324 -1.00 6.29 14.19
C ASP A 324 -0.49 5.25 15.19
N PHE A 325 0.82 4.90 15.10
CA PHE A 325 1.45 3.86 15.93
C PHE A 325 2.53 4.42 16.86
N ALA A 326 3.37 5.34 16.35
CA ALA A 326 4.47 5.93 17.09
C ALA A 326 4.54 7.45 16.87
N ASP A 327 5.12 8.19 17.80
CA ASP A 327 5.33 9.63 17.65
C ASP A 327 6.55 9.94 16.77
N ALA A 328 7.52 9.03 16.74
CA ALA A 328 8.67 9.09 15.85
C ALA A 328 9.10 7.69 15.40
N ILE A 329 9.68 7.62 14.21
CA ILE A 329 10.30 6.42 13.66
C ILE A 329 11.67 6.76 13.09
N VAL A 330 12.66 5.91 13.37
CA VAL A 330 13.99 5.97 12.77
C VAL A 330 14.28 4.63 12.10
N ILE A 331 14.57 4.65 10.82
CA ILE A 331 14.90 3.46 10.04
C ILE A 331 16.36 3.56 9.64
N GLU A 332 17.18 2.65 10.08
CA GLU A 332 18.59 2.56 9.75
C GLU A 332 18.83 1.37 8.84
N ILE A 333 19.34 1.63 7.63
CA ILE A 333 19.58 0.61 6.61
C ILE A 333 21.07 0.56 6.32
N LYS A 334 21.66 -0.61 6.24
CA LYS A 334 23.07 -0.80 5.90
C LYS A 334 23.36 -0.23 4.52
N GLU A 335 24.46 0.51 4.35
CA GLU A 335 24.87 1.04 3.04
C GLU A 335 25.11 -0.08 2.01
N GLU A 336 25.53 -1.25 2.48
CA GLU A 336 25.69 -2.46 1.66
C GLU A 336 24.43 -2.90 0.94
N VAL A 337 23.25 -2.54 1.44
CA VAL A 337 21.95 -2.83 0.80
C VAL A 337 21.81 -2.05 -0.52
N PHE A 338 22.50 -0.91 -0.62
CA PHE A 338 22.49 -0.01 -1.78
C PHE A 338 23.76 -0.19 -2.66
N ASP A 339 24.75 -0.97 -2.22
CA ASP A 339 26.01 -1.18 -2.96
C ASP A 339 25.94 -2.46 -3.80
N GLU A 340 26.11 -2.28 -5.09
CA GLU A 340 26.10 -3.34 -6.12
C GLU A 340 27.29 -4.30 -6.01
N ARG A 341 28.38 -3.86 -5.41
CA ARG A 341 29.68 -4.56 -5.40
C ARG A 341 29.85 -5.50 -4.22
N ILE A 342 28.97 -5.40 -3.21
CA ILE A 342 29.11 -6.15 -1.98
C ILE A 342 28.22 -7.40 -2.07
N GLY A 343 28.79 -8.54 -1.69
CA GLY A 343 28.13 -9.85 -1.66
C GLY A 343 26.90 -9.89 -0.72
N PRO A 344 26.41 -11.09 -0.37
CA PRO A 344 25.26 -11.20 0.52
C PRO A 344 25.48 -10.42 1.81
N VAL A 345 24.46 -9.61 2.19
CA VAL A 345 24.49 -8.81 3.41
C VAL A 345 24.54 -9.77 4.61
N GLY A 346 25.73 -9.86 5.22
CA GLY A 346 25.93 -10.76 6.37
C GLY A 346 25.25 -10.27 7.65
N PRO A 347 25.03 -11.14 8.64
CA PRO A 347 24.39 -10.79 9.91
C PRO A 347 25.25 -9.90 10.82
N VAL A 348 26.47 -9.50 10.41
CA VAL A 348 27.44 -8.84 11.29
C VAL A 348 27.13 -7.36 11.47
N TRP A 349 26.67 -7.00 12.68
CA TRP A 349 26.57 -5.61 13.18
C TRP A 349 27.76 -5.22 14.08
N LEU A 350 28.66 -6.15 14.31
CA LEU A 350 29.81 -5.99 15.24
C LEU A 350 30.95 -5.15 14.64
N ALA A 351 30.88 -4.81 13.37
CA ALA A 351 31.86 -3.94 12.71
C ALA A 351 31.27 -2.55 12.44
N PRO A 352 32.07 -1.51 12.28
CA PRO A 352 31.61 -0.20 11.86
C PRO A 352 30.96 -0.30 10.46
N VAL A 353 29.64 -0.19 10.42
CA VAL A 353 28.84 -0.31 9.19
C VAL A 353 28.37 1.07 8.78
N ARG A 354 28.58 1.42 7.52
CA ARG A 354 27.93 2.61 6.92
C ARG A 354 26.44 2.36 6.80
N ARG A 355 25.64 3.38 7.11
CA ARG A 355 24.18 3.27 7.11
C ARG A 355 23.51 4.54 6.56
N ARG A 356 22.37 4.34 5.91
CA ARG A 356 21.42 5.41 5.60
C ARG A 356 20.34 5.43 6.65
N ARG A 357 19.88 6.61 7.01
CA ARG A 357 18.88 6.82 8.04
C ARG A 357 17.69 7.59 7.48
N VAL A 358 16.49 7.04 7.67
CA VAL A 358 15.22 7.72 7.42
C VAL A 358 14.61 8.04 8.77
N LEU A 359 14.27 9.30 9.01
CA LEU A 359 13.63 9.78 10.22
C LEU A 359 12.31 10.44 9.87
N VAL A 360 11.22 10.10 10.61
CA VAL A 360 9.93 10.79 10.56
C VAL A 360 9.48 11.05 11.98
N HIS A 361 9.02 12.26 12.26
CA HIS A 361 8.58 12.70 13.57
C HIS A 361 7.22 13.43 13.47
N GLN A 362 6.34 13.24 14.46
CA GLN A 362 5.08 13.98 14.60
C GLN A 362 5.40 15.48 14.81
N GLY A 363 5.00 16.35 13.92
CA GLY A 363 5.29 17.78 14.00
C GLY A 363 6.38 18.31 13.06
N PHE A 364 7.18 17.46 12.49
CA PHE A 364 7.96 17.77 11.29
C PHE A 364 7.25 17.05 10.14
N GLY A 365 6.82 17.79 9.12
CA GLY A 365 6.39 17.18 7.86
C GLY A 365 7.45 16.16 7.40
N ALA A 366 7.09 15.24 6.50
CA ALA A 366 8.02 14.23 5.98
C ALA A 366 9.39 14.86 5.70
N ILE A 367 10.43 14.37 6.35
CA ILE A 367 11.79 14.87 6.10
C ILE A 367 12.14 14.46 4.68
N PRO A 368 12.45 15.40 3.77
CA PRO A 368 12.47 15.14 2.35
C PRO A 368 13.56 14.18 1.90
N ASP A 369 14.70 14.11 2.58
CA ASP A 369 15.84 13.31 2.12
C ASP A 369 16.41 12.40 3.23
N PRO A 370 16.79 11.16 2.88
CA PRO A 370 17.49 10.28 3.81
C PRO A 370 18.81 10.92 4.22
N VAL A 371 18.94 11.21 5.50
CA VAL A 371 20.20 11.75 6.05
C VAL A 371 21.25 10.64 5.97
N ARG A 372 22.25 10.81 5.12
CA ARG A 372 23.44 9.95 5.13
C ARG A 372 24.20 10.22 6.43
N ALA A 373 24.03 9.33 7.39
CA ALA A 373 24.84 9.35 8.61
C ALA A 373 26.06 8.46 8.39
N GLU A 374 27.20 9.08 8.11
CA GLU A 374 28.48 8.41 8.29
C GLU A 374 28.74 8.35 9.79
N GLY A 375 28.59 7.21 10.39
CA GLY A 375 28.80 7.02 11.82
C GLY A 375 28.87 5.55 12.18
N PHE A 376 29.75 5.25 13.11
CA PHE A 376 29.90 3.92 13.67
C PHE A 376 28.75 3.66 14.63
N SER A 377 27.98 2.60 14.41
CA SER A 377 26.98 2.17 15.36
C SER A 377 27.63 1.61 16.61
N ALA A 378 27.39 2.24 17.73
CA ALA A 378 27.74 1.70 19.03
C ALA A 378 26.69 0.68 19.57
N TRP A 379 26.07 -0.11 18.67
CA TRP A 379 25.15 -1.19 19.07
C TRP A 379 25.84 -2.31 19.87
N SER A 380 27.18 -2.28 19.89
CA SER A 380 28.01 -3.39 20.35
C SER A 380 28.23 -3.48 21.85
N THR A 381 27.64 -2.62 22.68
CA THR A 381 27.96 -2.60 24.12
C THR A 381 26.91 -3.31 24.99
N ASP A 382 25.74 -3.60 24.45
CA ASP A 382 24.69 -4.36 25.16
C ASP A 382 24.48 -5.70 24.47
N SER A 383 24.95 -6.77 25.10
CA SER A 383 24.88 -8.13 24.53
C SER A 383 23.44 -8.62 24.33
N ASP A 384 22.52 -8.22 25.20
CA ASP A 384 21.11 -8.65 25.13
C ASP A 384 20.39 -8.10 23.90
N ILE A 385 20.62 -6.82 23.57
CA ILE A 385 20.06 -6.20 22.35
C ILE A 385 20.66 -6.85 21.10
N SER A 386 21.98 -7.05 21.08
CA SER A 386 22.69 -7.66 19.95
C SER A 386 22.22 -9.09 19.69
N ASP A 387 22.08 -9.89 20.74
CA ASP A 387 21.64 -11.28 20.65
C ASP A 387 20.20 -11.38 20.13
N ARG A 388 19.27 -10.56 20.65
CA ARG A 388 17.88 -10.51 20.16
C ARG A 388 17.78 -10.06 18.70
N MET A 389 18.59 -9.06 18.32
CA MET A 389 18.65 -8.58 16.93
C MET A 389 19.13 -9.68 15.97
N LEU A 390 20.09 -10.50 16.38
CA LEU A 390 20.59 -11.63 15.60
C LEU A 390 19.56 -12.76 15.50
N ASP A 391 18.76 -12.96 16.55
CA ASP A 391 17.66 -13.92 16.56
C ASP A 391 16.41 -13.42 15.80
N GLY A 392 16.43 -12.19 15.28
CA GLY A 392 15.31 -11.60 14.56
C GLY A 392 14.18 -11.09 15.45
N ALA A 393 14.36 -11.05 16.76
CA ALA A 393 13.34 -10.66 17.73
C ALA A 393 13.39 -9.14 18.02
N ALA A 394 12.21 -8.57 18.30
CA ALA A 394 12.12 -7.19 18.75
C ALA A 394 12.68 -7.01 20.16
N TRP A 395 13.17 -5.80 20.44
CA TRP A 395 13.55 -5.36 21.77
C TRP A 395 12.67 -4.18 22.20
N HIS A 396 12.16 -4.21 23.44
CA HIS A 396 11.30 -3.19 24.01
C HIS A 396 11.89 -2.62 25.29
N SER A 397 11.81 -1.31 25.49
CA SER A 397 12.25 -0.60 26.69
C SER A 397 11.28 0.49 27.10
N SER A 398 10.65 0.30 28.23
CA SER A 398 9.82 1.31 28.90
C SER A 398 10.63 2.40 29.63
N ALA A 399 11.95 2.21 29.79
CA ALA A 399 12.84 3.15 30.46
C ALA A 399 13.47 4.20 29.53
N GLY A 400 13.00 4.29 28.29
CA GLY A 400 13.57 5.15 27.25
C GLY A 400 14.82 4.57 26.58
N ILE A 401 15.20 5.17 25.46
CA ILE A 401 16.34 4.77 24.63
C ILE A 401 17.65 5.01 25.40
N SER A 402 17.96 4.21 26.37
CA SER A 402 19.17 4.48 27.17
C SER A 402 20.45 3.96 26.57
N ALA A 403 20.41 2.97 25.72
CA ALA A 403 21.61 2.30 25.21
C ALA A 403 21.90 2.53 23.72
N VAL A 404 20.88 2.75 22.90
CA VAL A 404 21.00 2.55 21.44
C VAL A 404 20.96 3.84 20.63
N ALA A 405 20.29 4.87 21.07
CA ALA A 405 20.17 6.13 20.34
C ALA A 405 20.42 7.33 21.27
N LYS A 406 21.55 7.38 21.93
CA LYS A 406 21.99 8.56 22.71
C LYS A 406 22.39 9.73 21.81
N GLU A 407 22.71 9.47 20.55
CA GLU A 407 23.19 10.51 19.66
C GLU A 407 22.04 11.27 19.00
N PRO A 408 22.04 12.61 19.07
CA PRO A 408 21.07 13.41 18.37
C PRO A 408 21.23 13.23 16.86
N ILE A 409 20.11 13.09 16.16
CA ILE A 409 20.11 13.04 14.69
C ILE A 409 20.21 14.45 14.17
N ARG A 410 21.22 14.71 13.35
CA ARG A 410 21.49 16.00 12.73
C ARG A 410 21.43 15.88 11.21
N SER A 411 21.02 16.96 10.53
CA SER A 411 21.11 17.09 9.07
C SER A 411 22.57 17.26 8.64
N VAL A 412 22.80 17.23 7.32
CA VAL A 412 24.14 17.43 6.72
C VAL A 412 24.76 18.77 7.09
N ASP A 413 23.95 19.81 7.32
CA ASP A 413 24.37 21.14 7.76
C ASP A 413 24.56 21.26 9.29
N GLY A 414 24.39 20.17 10.04
CA GLY A 414 24.56 20.13 11.50
C GLY A 414 23.30 20.52 12.30
N THR A 415 22.20 20.85 11.64
CA THR A 415 20.93 21.18 12.31
C THR A 415 20.42 19.97 13.08
N LEU A 416 20.03 20.15 14.35
CA LEU A 416 19.41 19.11 15.17
C LEU A 416 18.04 18.76 14.59
N LEU A 417 17.88 17.54 14.08
CA LEU A 417 16.61 17.06 13.54
C LEU A 417 15.77 16.36 14.60
N TRP A 418 16.40 15.60 15.47
CA TRP A 418 15.74 14.86 16.53
C TRP A 418 16.70 14.45 17.64
N GLN A 419 16.21 14.45 18.87
CA GLN A 419 16.92 13.94 20.05
C GLN A 419 15.95 13.16 20.93
N PRO A 420 16.28 11.95 21.34
CA PRO A 420 15.44 11.19 22.28
C PRO A 420 15.36 11.91 23.62
N THR A 421 14.14 12.22 24.07
CA THR A 421 13.87 12.93 25.32
C THR A 421 13.36 12.01 26.43
N GLY A 422 13.56 10.71 26.32
CA GLY A 422 12.90 9.70 27.14
C GLY A 422 11.64 9.15 26.47
N GLY A 423 10.85 8.36 27.15
CA GLY A 423 9.65 7.72 26.60
C GLY A 423 9.81 6.22 26.37
N ASP A 424 8.92 5.64 25.62
CA ASP A 424 8.89 4.20 25.35
C ASP A 424 9.39 3.88 23.94
N SER A 425 10.05 2.74 23.73
CA SER A 425 10.69 2.42 22.46
C SER A 425 10.68 0.95 22.14
N ILE A 426 10.39 0.64 20.86
CA ILE A 426 10.52 -0.70 20.28
C ILE A 426 11.59 -0.65 19.19
N LEU A 427 12.55 -1.58 19.24
CA LEU A 427 13.52 -1.83 18.18
C LEU A 427 13.17 -3.12 17.48
N VAL A 428 13.10 -3.10 16.16
CA VAL A 428 12.81 -4.29 15.35
C VAL A 428 13.84 -4.42 14.23
N PRO A 429 14.52 -5.57 14.09
CA PRO A 429 15.46 -5.79 13.01
C PRO A 429 14.72 -5.98 11.66
N LEU A 430 15.26 -5.41 10.59
CA LEU A 430 14.82 -5.62 9.23
C LEU A 430 15.42 -6.90 8.67
N TRP A 431 14.86 -8.05 9.04
CA TRP A 431 15.25 -9.35 8.53
C TRP A 431 14.42 -9.75 7.32
N ALA A 432 15.12 -10.14 6.24
CA ALA A 432 14.49 -10.77 5.10
C ALA A 432 15.32 -11.95 4.64
N ARG A 433 14.69 -13.12 4.53
CA ARG A 433 15.39 -14.38 4.22
C ARG A 433 16.56 -14.63 5.18
N GLU A 434 17.79 -14.55 4.68
CA GLU A 434 19.01 -14.78 5.48
C GLU A 434 19.82 -13.47 5.67
N ALA A 435 19.24 -12.31 5.38
CA ALA A 435 19.93 -11.03 5.41
C ALA A 435 19.33 -10.07 6.44
N LEU A 436 20.18 -9.50 7.28
CA LEU A 436 19.84 -8.38 8.15
C LEU A 436 20.12 -7.08 7.41
N LEU A 437 19.07 -6.44 6.89
CA LEU A 437 19.16 -5.24 6.07
C LEU A 437 19.35 -3.97 6.90
N GLY A 438 18.79 -3.94 8.11
CA GLY A 438 18.74 -2.74 8.91
C GLY A 438 17.98 -2.94 10.22
N VAL A 439 17.54 -1.82 10.81
CA VAL A 439 16.75 -1.81 12.03
C VAL A 439 15.78 -0.65 12.03
N VAL A 440 14.63 -0.86 12.66
CA VAL A 440 13.58 0.15 12.84
C VAL A 440 13.43 0.45 14.32
N HIS A 441 13.40 1.74 14.65
CA HIS A 441 13.08 2.25 15.98
C HIS A 441 11.74 2.93 15.96
N PHE A 442 10.80 2.44 16.71
CA PHE A 442 9.55 3.11 17.01
C PHE A 442 9.66 3.80 18.37
N HIS A 443 9.25 5.04 18.45
CA HIS A 443 9.37 5.84 19.68
C HIS A 443 8.05 6.52 20.03
N ARG A 444 7.66 6.45 21.32
CA ARG A 444 6.56 7.23 21.93
C ARG A 444 7.11 8.21 22.94
N HIS A 445 6.57 9.43 22.93
CA HIS A 445 6.92 10.48 23.88
C HIS A 445 6.50 10.08 25.30
N PRO A 446 7.16 10.59 26.38
CA PRO A 446 6.75 10.33 27.75
C PRO A 446 5.30 10.65 28.10
N GLU A 447 4.68 11.59 27.35
CA GLU A 447 3.27 11.97 27.51
C GLU A 447 2.30 11.07 26.74
N SER A 448 2.82 10.25 25.82
CA SER A 448 2.03 9.28 25.04
C SER A 448 1.87 7.98 25.84
N PRO A 449 0.76 7.23 25.65
CA PRO A 449 0.60 5.92 26.28
C PRO A 449 1.76 4.99 25.88
N PRO A 450 2.31 4.19 26.80
CA PRO A 450 3.37 3.25 26.49
C PRO A 450 2.90 2.18 25.48
N PHE A 451 3.86 1.47 24.88
CA PHE A 451 3.54 0.34 24.01
C PHE A 451 3.01 -0.84 24.82
N GLU A 452 1.94 -1.44 24.33
CA GLU A 452 1.39 -2.69 24.86
C GLU A 452 2.15 -3.89 24.27
N PRO A 453 2.13 -5.07 24.94
CA PRO A 453 2.77 -6.27 24.37
C PRO A 453 2.32 -6.61 22.94
N GLU A 454 1.06 -6.39 22.62
CA GLU A 454 0.49 -6.62 21.30
C GLU A 454 0.96 -5.58 20.26
N ASP A 455 1.42 -4.40 20.67
CA ASP A 455 2.04 -3.41 19.79
C ASP A 455 3.40 -3.91 19.28
N ILE A 456 4.12 -4.72 20.06
CA ILE A 456 5.38 -5.36 19.64
C ILE A 456 5.12 -6.28 18.45
N GLU A 457 4.07 -7.11 18.50
CA GLU A 457 3.68 -8.00 17.40
C GLU A 457 3.36 -7.20 16.12
N VAL A 458 2.67 -6.06 16.26
CA VAL A 458 2.38 -5.17 15.13
C VAL A 458 3.65 -4.55 14.56
N ALA A 459 4.57 -4.10 15.42
CA ALA A 459 5.87 -3.56 15.01
C ALA A 459 6.69 -4.60 14.22
N GLU A 460 6.74 -5.84 14.70
CA GLU A 460 7.41 -6.96 14.03
C GLU A 460 6.76 -7.26 12.67
N GLU A 461 5.44 -7.34 12.59
CA GLU A 461 4.71 -7.63 11.36
C GLU A 461 4.93 -6.57 10.28
N ILE A 462 4.76 -5.27 10.61
CA ILE A 462 4.96 -4.19 9.62
C ILE A 462 6.43 -4.06 9.20
N THR A 463 7.36 -4.30 10.13
CA THR A 463 8.80 -4.27 9.84
C THR A 463 9.21 -5.46 8.98
N THR A 464 8.70 -6.66 9.24
CA THR A 464 8.97 -7.86 8.43
C THR A 464 8.48 -7.67 6.99
N ARG A 465 7.30 -7.10 6.81
CA ARG A 465 6.77 -6.77 5.46
C ARG A 465 7.64 -5.77 4.74
N ALA A 466 8.09 -4.71 5.44
CA ALA A 466 9.02 -3.74 4.88
C ALA A 466 10.35 -4.39 4.51
N ALA A 467 10.90 -5.25 5.37
CA ALA A 467 12.15 -5.95 5.12
C ALA A 467 12.08 -6.85 3.87
N VAL A 468 10.98 -7.63 3.72
CA VAL A 468 10.77 -8.45 2.53
C VAL A 468 10.65 -7.59 1.27
N SER A 469 9.94 -6.47 1.33
CA SER A 469 9.81 -5.54 0.20
C SER A 469 11.15 -4.89 -0.16
N MET A 470 11.93 -4.47 0.84
CA MET A 470 13.27 -3.91 0.64
C MET A 470 14.24 -4.93 0.03
N ASP A 471 14.19 -6.19 0.50
CA ASP A 471 15.05 -7.26 -0.05
C ASP A 471 14.68 -7.60 -1.49
N ASN A 472 13.39 -7.61 -1.81
CA ASN A 472 12.94 -7.75 -3.20
C ASN A 472 13.48 -6.60 -4.07
N GLY A 473 13.38 -5.34 -3.59
CA GLY A 473 13.94 -4.18 -4.28
C GLY A 473 15.45 -4.29 -4.48
N ARG A 474 16.20 -4.70 -3.45
CA ARG A 474 17.66 -4.94 -3.51
C ARG A 474 18.03 -6.00 -4.53
N LEU A 475 17.34 -7.14 -4.52
CA LEU A 475 17.60 -8.25 -5.45
C LEU A 475 17.31 -7.83 -6.89
N TYR A 476 16.18 -7.16 -7.11
CA TYR A 476 15.82 -6.62 -8.41
C TYR A 476 16.85 -5.61 -8.93
N PHE A 477 17.29 -4.68 -8.09
CA PHE A 477 18.31 -3.69 -8.45
C PHE A 477 19.64 -4.36 -8.80
N ARG A 478 20.06 -5.36 -8.03
CA ARG A 478 21.26 -6.15 -8.29
C ARG A 478 21.18 -6.93 -9.61
N GLU A 479 20.05 -7.58 -9.86
CA GLU A 479 19.81 -8.29 -11.10
C GLU A 479 19.88 -7.33 -12.29
N ARG A 480 19.18 -6.20 -12.21
CA ARG A 480 19.22 -5.14 -13.24
C ARG A 480 20.62 -4.63 -13.51
N THR A 481 21.37 -4.31 -12.45
CA THR A 481 22.73 -3.78 -12.62
C THR A 481 23.68 -4.80 -13.22
N THR A 482 23.60 -6.06 -12.74
CA THR A 482 24.39 -7.15 -13.33
C THR A 482 24.08 -7.29 -14.82
N ALA A 483 22.83 -7.23 -15.16
CA ALA A 483 22.35 -7.33 -16.53
C ALA A 483 22.82 -6.16 -17.40
N LEU A 484 22.73 -4.91 -16.92
CA LEU A 484 23.26 -3.74 -17.64
C LEU A 484 24.80 -3.78 -17.79
N MET A 485 25.52 -4.30 -16.80
CA MET A 485 26.95 -4.48 -16.90
C MET A 485 27.32 -5.51 -17.98
N LEU A 486 26.63 -6.64 -18.04
CA LEU A 486 26.79 -7.65 -19.09
C LEU A 486 26.50 -7.05 -20.46
N GLN A 487 25.40 -6.34 -20.63
CA GLN A 487 25.04 -5.70 -21.89
C GLN A 487 26.09 -4.69 -22.32
N ARG A 488 26.54 -3.80 -21.44
CA ARG A 488 27.65 -2.85 -21.77
C ARG A 488 28.93 -3.55 -22.14
N ALA A 489 29.25 -4.69 -21.53
CA ALA A 489 30.42 -5.49 -21.89
C ALA A 489 30.28 -6.15 -23.26
N LEU A 490 29.06 -6.46 -23.67
CA LEU A 490 28.74 -7.04 -24.97
C LEU A 490 28.66 -6.01 -26.10
N LEU A 491 28.54 -4.71 -25.85
CA LEU A 491 28.55 -3.65 -26.86
C LEU A 491 29.99 -3.21 -27.24
N PRO A 492 30.20 -2.53 -28.37
CA PRO A 492 31.51 -2.06 -28.78
C PRO A 492 32.10 -1.07 -27.77
N GLN A 493 33.23 -1.42 -27.14
CA GLN A 493 33.91 -0.55 -26.19
C GLN A 493 34.71 0.59 -26.88
N ARG A 494 35.14 0.36 -28.11
CA ARG A 494 35.88 1.34 -28.93
C ARG A 494 35.54 1.09 -30.40
N ILE A 495 35.23 2.17 -31.10
CA ILE A 495 35.11 2.14 -32.55
C ILE A 495 36.49 2.52 -33.10
N PRO A 496 37.08 1.68 -33.99
CA PRO A 496 38.37 2.01 -34.59
C PRO A 496 38.26 3.23 -35.51
N SER A 497 39.38 3.90 -35.78
CA SER A 497 39.42 4.89 -36.85
C SER A 497 39.27 4.20 -38.19
N LEU A 498 38.25 4.63 -38.94
CA LEU A 498 37.82 3.98 -40.19
C LEU A 498 38.09 4.89 -41.38
N PRO A 499 38.74 4.41 -42.44
CA PRO A 499 38.95 5.20 -43.63
C PRO A 499 37.61 5.61 -44.27
N GLY A 500 37.37 6.91 -44.44
CA GLY A 500 36.20 7.44 -45.11
C GLY A 500 34.85 7.20 -44.41
N VAL A 501 34.85 6.82 -43.13
CA VAL A 501 33.63 6.63 -42.35
C VAL A 501 33.81 7.26 -40.96
N GLN A 502 32.93 8.17 -40.59
CA GLN A 502 32.81 8.70 -39.23
C GLN A 502 31.48 8.19 -38.67
N VAL A 503 31.45 7.79 -37.39
CA VAL A 503 30.26 7.23 -36.76
C VAL A 503 29.97 7.90 -35.42
N ALA A 504 28.69 8.07 -35.14
CA ALA A 504 28.18 8.37 -33.83
C ALA A 504 27.03 7.40 -33.51
N TYR A 505 26.78 7.13 -32.25
CA TYR A 505 25.73 6.21 -31.85
C TYR A 505 25.07 6.60 -30.55
N ARG A 506 23.82 6.18 -30.36
CA ARG A 506 23.12 6.19 -29.07
C ARG A 506 22.53 4.81 -28.86
N TYR A 507 22.72 4.32 -27.67
CA TYR A 507 22.12 3.11 -27.16
C TYR A 507 21.36 3.47 -25.88
N LEU A 508 20.03 3.34 -25.88
CA LEU A 508 19.16 3.73 -24.82
C LEU A 508 18.39 2.50 -24.33
N PRO A 509 18.70 1.97 -23.14
CA PRO A 509 17.99 0.82 -22.61
C PRO A 509 16.55 1.17 -22.24
N GLY A 510 15.61 0.26 -22.53
CA GLY A 510 14.21 0.39 -22.15
C GLY A 510 14.05 0.52 -20.63
N SER A 511 13.02 1.25 -20.20
CA SER A 511 12.80 1.59 -18.78
C SER A 511 11.82 0.66 -18.07
N VAL A 512 10.98 -0.07 -18.78
CA VAL A 512 9.92 -0.91 -18.23
C VAL A 512 10.46 -2.27 -17.83
N GLY A 513 10.77 -2.42 -16.54
CA GLY A 513 11.29 -3.66 -15.97
C GLY A 513 12.83 -3.66 -15.88
N ALA A 514 13.39 -4.51 -15.03
CA ALA A 514 14.84 -4.70 -14.88
C ALA A 514 15.45 -5.48 -16.03
N GLU A 515 14.87 -5.42 -17.20
CA GLU A 515 15.21 -6.33 -18.27
C GLU A 515 16.22 -5.71 -19.21
N VAL A 516 17.27 -6.49 -19.52
CA VAL A 516 18.31 -6.16 -20.47
C VAL A 516 17.77 -6.40 -21.86
N GLY A 517 17.94 -5.45 -22.76
CA GLY A 517 17.43 -5.56 -24.10
C GLY A 517 18.24 -6.43 -25.04
N GLY A 518 17.62 -6.70 -26.18
CA GLY A 518 18.13 -7.50 -27.26
C GLY A 518 18.93 -6.72 -28.29
N ASP A 519 18.95 -5.40 -28.23
CA ASP A 519 19.55 -4.52 -29.24
C ASP A 519 21.06 -4.57 -29.26
N TRP A 520 21.63 -4.54 -30.43
CA TRP A 520 23.05 -4.37 -30.61
C TRP A 520 23.39 -3.59 -31.88
N PHE A 521 24.59 -3.04 -31.90
CA PHE A 521 25.26 -2.54 -33.10
C PHE A 521 26.72 -2.96 -33.12
N ASP A 522 27.33 -2.96 -34.31
CA ASP A 522 28.76 -3.11 -34.46
C ASP A 522 29.27 -2.35 -35.69
N VAL A 523 30.52 -1.92 -35.61
CA VAL A 523 31.23 -1.25 -36.70
C VAL A 523 32.57 -1.97 -36.88
N ILE A 524 32.69 -2.64 -37.99
CA ILE A 524 33.74 -3.64 -38.24
C ILE A 524 34.58 -3.20 -39.45
N GLN A 525 35.86 -3.02 -39.22
CA GLN A 525 36.78 -2.81 -40.33
C GLN A 525 37.01 -4.12 -41.06
N LEU A 526 36.65 -4.15 -42.34
CA LEU A 526 36.84 -5.30 -43.23
C LEU A 526 38.19 -5.27 -43.92
N SER A 527 38.40 -6.18 -44.88
CA SER A 527 39.50 -6.17 -45.78
C SER A 527 39.49 -4.93 -46.66
N GLY A 528 40.65 -4.41 -46.97
CA GLY A 528 40.77 -3.15 -47.67
C GLY A 528 40.31 -1.97 -46.79
N ALA A 529 39.73 -0.94 -47.40
CA ALA A 529 39.22 0.22 -46.73
C ALA A 529 37.73 0.04 -46.38
N ARG A 530 37.12 -1.11 -46.60
CA ARG A 530 35.67 -1.35 -46.41
C ARG A 530 35.30 -1.44 -44.96
N VAL A 531 34.07 -1.04 -44.68
CA VAL A 531 33.52 -1.00 -43.33
C VAL A 531 32.16 -1.69 -43.33
N ALA A 532 31.98 -2.64 -42.42
CA ALA A 532 30.64 -3.18 -42.11
C ALA A 532 29.99 -2.41 -40.98
N LEU A 533 28.72 -2.05 -41.18
CA LEU A 533 27.80 -1.42 -40.24
C LEU A 533 26.70 -2.42 -39.98
N VAL A 534 26.53 -2.77 -38.71
CA VAL A 534 25.60 -3.82 -38.29
C VAL A 534 24.71 -3.27 -37.18
N VAL A 535 23.40 -3.42 -37.31
CA VAL A 535 22.44 -3.15 -36.25
C VAL A 535 21.44 -4.31 -36.22
N GLY A 536 21.01 -4.70 -35.05
CA GLY A 536 20.01 -5.76 -34.89
C GLY A 536 19.36 -5.71 -33.53
N ASP A 537 18.29 -6.47 -33.43
CA ASP A 537 17.51 -6.64 -32.21
C ASP A 537 17.06 -8.08 -32.03
N VAL A 538 17.23 -8.64 -30.84
CA VAL A 538 16.77 -9.99 -30.45
C VAL A 538 15.44 -9.85 -29.75
N MET A 539 14.43 -10.52 -30.30
CA MET A 539 13.10 -10.55 -29.67
C MET A 539 13.15 -11.05 -28.22
N GLY A 540 12.49 -10.28 -27.32
CA GLY A 540 12.44 -10.56 -25.90
C GLY A 540 13.45 -9.74 -25.11
N VAL A 541 13.38 -9.88 -23.81
CA VAL A 541 14.11 -9.05 -22.85
C VAL A 541 14.78 -9.92 -21.78
N GLY A 542 15.76 -9.38 -21.08
CA GLY A 542 16.45 -10.05 -19.98
C GLY A 542 17.80 -10.66 -20.37
N VAL A 543 18.46 -11.25 -19.38
CA VAL A 543 19.84 -11.81 -19.51
C VAL A 543 19.95 -12.82 -20.66
N ARG A 544 18.87 -13.51 -20.98
CA ARG A 544 18.84 -14.51 -22.06
C ARG A 544 18.91 -13.84 -23.44
N ALA A 545 18.12 -12.77 -23.67
CA ALA A 545 18.17 -12.01 -24.91
C ALA A 545 19.55 -11.39 -25.12
N ALA A 546 20.13 -10.79 -24.07
CA ALA A 546 21.50 -10.27 -24.11
C ALA A 546 22.56 -11.34 -24.41
N GLY A 547 22.40 -12.55 -23.89
CA GLY A 547 23.29 -13.67 -24.20
C GLY A 547 23.25 -14.04 -25.68
N ILE A 548 22.06 -14.10 -26.28
CA ILE A 548 21.84 -14.38 -27.70
C ILE A 548 22.36 -13.22 -28.57
N MET A 549 22.08 -11.98 -28.18
CA MET A 549 22.61 -10.79 -28.82
C MET A 549 24.15 -10.84 -28.90
N GLY A 550 24.82 -11.18 -27.80
CA GLY A 550 26.25 -11.32 -27.73
C GLY A 550 26.79 -12.40 -28.69
N GLN A 551 26.04 -13.49 -28.88
CA GLN A 551 26.40 -14.57 -29.84
C GLN A 551 26.23 -14.07 -31.27
N PHE A 552 25.12 -13.45 -31.63
CA PHE A 552 24.92 -12.88 -32.97
C PHE A 552 25.99 -11.83 -33.31
N ARG A 553 26.27 -10.93 -32.41
CA ARG A 553 27.30 -9.91 -32.62
C ARG A 553 28.69 -10.53 -32.83
N THR A 554 29.07 -11.49 -31.96
CA THR A 554 30.36 -12.20 -32.08
C THR A 554 30.45 -12.97 -33.37
N ALA A 555 29.39 -13.65 -33.78
CA ALA A 555 29.33 -14.37 -35.06
C ALA A 555 29.43 -13.40 -36.23
N ALA A 556 28.66 -12.29 -36.23
CA ALA A 556 28.74 -11.26 -37.29
C ALA A 556 30.17 -10.75 -37.46
N ARG A 557 30.86 -10.44 -36.36
CA ARG A 557 32.25 -9.96 -36.35
C ARG A 557 33.21 -11.03 -36.87
N THR A 558 32.98 -12.31 -36.53
CA THR A 558 33.82 -13.42 -37.02
C THR A 558 33.62 -13.64 -38.51
N LEU A 559 32.37 -13.66 -38.97
CA LEU A 559 31.98 -13.80 -40.37
C LEU A 559 32.47 -12.64 -41.24
N ALA A 560 32.49 -11.41 -40.69
CA ALA A 560 33.04 -10.23 -41.31
C ALA A 560 34.53 -10.44 -41.76
N GLY A 561 35.30 -11.20 -40.95
CA GLY A 561 36.67 -11.59 -41.30
C GLY A 561 36.81 -12.53 -42.47
N LEU A 562 35.71 -13.21 -42.88
CA LEU A 562 35.67 -14.12 -44.03
C LEU A 562 35.33 -13.41 -45.35
N ASP A 563 35.06 -12.12 -45.29
CA ASP A 563 34.78 -11.27 -46.46
C ASP A 563 33.56 -11.71 -47.30
N LEU A 564 32.56 -12.27 -46.65
CA LEU A 564 31.31 -12.71 -47.23
C LEU A 564 30.43 -11.54 -47.66
N SER A 565 29.55 -11.75 -48.65
CA SER A 565 28.54 -10.74 -48.99
C SER A 565 27.54 -10.54 -47.84
N PRO A 566 26.89 -9.37 -47.72
CA PRO A 566 25.85 -9.14 -46.69
C PRO A 566 24.81 -10.27 -46.60
N ALA A 567 24.29 -10.75 -47.72
CA ALA A 567 23.35 -11.86 -47.77
C ALA A 567 23.91 -13.17 -47.22
N GLN A 568 25.18 -13.49 -47.52
CA GLN A 568 25.84 -14.68 -46.98
C GLN A 568 26.07 -14.59 -45.48
N VAL A 569 26.40 -13.39 -44.96
CA VAL A 569 26.55 -13.21 -43.53
C VAL A 569 25.22 -13.43 -42.83
N LEU A 570 24.12 -12.81 -43.32
CA LEU A 570 22.78 -13.01 -42.73
C LEU A 570 22.34 -14.47 -42.81
N HIS A 571 22.69 -15.19 -43.93
CA HIS A 571 22.38 -16.60 -44.03
C HIS A 571 23.09 -17.44 -42.95
N GLN A 572 24.37 -17.16 -42.68
CA GLN A 572 25.10 -17.85 -41.61
C GLN A 572 24.61 -17.47 -40.21
N LEU A 573 24.15 -16.22 -39.99
CA LEU A 573 23.52 -15.79 -38.76
C LEU A 573 22.15 -16.45 -38.57
N ASP A 574 21.36 -16.66 -39.64
CA ASP A 574 20.09 -17.38 -39.60
C ASP A 574 20.29 -18.84 -39.20
N GLU A 575 21.31 -19.51 -39.76
CA GLU A 575 21.70 -20.87 -39.38
C GLU A 575 22.13 -20.97 -37.92
N LEU A 576 22.85 -19.97 -37.41
CA LEU A 576 23.20 -19.87 -36.02
C LEU A 576 21.91 -19.69 -35.16
N GLY A 577 21.02 -18.75 -35.51
CA GLY A 577 19.77 -18.50 -34.84
C GLY A 577 18.90 -19.74 -34.70
N ALA A 578 18.78 -20.52 -35.82
CA ALA A 578 18.05 -21.77 -35.81
C ALA A 578 18.67 -22.87 -34.90
N SER A 579 19.97 -22.75 -34.57
CA SER A 579 20.68 -23.69 -33.69
C SER A 579 20.61 -23.35 -32.22
N LEU A 580 20.27 -22.07 -31.83
CA LEU A 580 20.42 -21.54 -30.49
C LEU A 580 19.28 -21.91 -29.54
N SER A 581 18.13 -22.27 -29.99
CA SER A 581 16.98 -22.92 -29.29
C SER A 581 15.65 -22.57 -29.97
N GLU A 582 14.61 -23.31 -29.65
CA GLU A 582 13.25 -23.06 -30.15
C GLU A 582 12.76 -21.67 -29.77
N ASN A 583 12.40 -20.83 -30.77
CA ASN A 583 11.68 -19.54 -30.67
C ASN A 583 12.48 -18.27 -30.39
N HIS A 584 13.77 -18.16 -30.66
CA HIS A 584 14.45 -16.86 -30.62
C HIS A 584 14.60 -16.28 -32.02
N LEU A 585 13.82 -15.24 -32.28
CA LEU A 585 13.91 -14.44 -33.50
C LEU A 585 14.80 -13.23 -33.27
N ALA A 586 15.50 -12.80 -34.28
CA ALA A 586 16.23 -11.54 -34.25
C ALA A 586 16.09 -10.79 -35.57
N THR A 587 15.95 -9.47 -35.47
CA THR A 587 16.10 -8.63 -36.67
C THR A 587 17.55 -8.22 -36.84
N CYS A 588 18.01 -8.11 -38.08
CA CYS A 588 19.38 -7.68 -38.36
C CYS A 588 19.51 -6.99 -39.69
N ILE A 589 20.28 -5.91 -39.74
CA ILE A 589 20.78 -5.32 -40.99
C ILE A 589 22.30 -5.38 -41.01
N TYR A 590 22.84 -5.82 -42.12
CA TYR A 590 24.25 -5.88 -42.38
C TYR A 590 24.59 -5.09 -43.66
N ALA A 591 25.34 -4.01 -43.50
CA ALA A 591 25.71 -3.12 -44.59
C ALA A 591 27.20 -3.01 -44.72
N VAL A 592 27.74 -3.04 -45.94
CA VAL A 592 29.16 -2.89 -46.23
C VAL A 592 29.35 -1.65 -47.09
N TYR A 593 30.03 -0.63 -46.56
CA TYR A 593 30.44 0.52 -47.36
C TYR A 593 31.87 0.37 -47.82
N ASP A 594 32.07 0.62 -49.13
CA ASP A 594 33.36 0.65 -49.73
C ASP A 594 33.76 2.09 -50.12
N PRO A 595 34.64 2.74 -49.37
CA PRO A 595 35.06 4.12 -49.65
C PRO A 595 35.94 4.22 -50.93
N ALA A 596 36.48 3.12 -51.42
CA ALA A 596 37.22 3.11 -52.69
C ALA A 596 36.28 3.29 -53.85
N THR A 597 35.11 2.73 -53.84
CA THR A 597 34.11 2.78 -54.90
C THR A 597 32.92 3.72 -54.63
N GLY A 598 32.70 4.11 -53.40
CA GLY A 598 31.54 4.88 -52.98
C GLY A 598 30.25 4.07 -52.94
N LYS A 599 30.35 2.73 -52.93
CA LYS A 599 29.19 1.82 -52.94
C LYS A 599 28.88 1.31 -51.55
N LEU A 600 27.57 1.13 -51.32
CA LEU A 600 27.02 0.48 -50.12
C LEU A 600 26.29 -0.81 -50.54
N ALA A 601 26.74 -1.94 -50.07
CA ALA A 601 26.06 -3.21 -50.24
C ALA A 601 25.28 -3.53 -48.96
N VAL A 602 23.97 -3.77 -49.05
CA VAL A 602 23.10 -3.95 -47.87
C VAL A 602 22.25 -5.20 -48.02
N SER A 603 22.05 -5.91 -46.90
CA SER A 603 21.03 -6.95 -46.75
C SER A 603 20.36 -6.81 -45.39
N ARG A 604 19.07 -7.13 -45.28
CA ARG A 604 18.34 -7.09 -44.02
C ARG A 604 17.52 -8.33 -43.74
N ALA A 605 17.38 -8.67 -42.48
CA ALA A 605 16.57 -9.78 -41.97
C ALA A 605 15.52 -9.23 -40.98
N GLY A 606 14.31 -8.98 -41.42
CA GLY A 606 13.22 -8.45 -40.58
C GLY A 606 13.43 -7.01 -40.05
N HIS A 607 14.57 -6.41 -40.33
CA HIS A 607 14.98 -5.11 -39.72
C HIS A 607 14.44 -3.92 -40.53
N PRO A 608 14.18 -2.76 -39.93
CA PRO A 608 13.79 -1.54 -40.65
C PRO A 608 14.83 -1.14 -41.69
N PRO A 609 14.42 -0.52 -42.82
CA PRO A 609 15.36 -0.04 -43.83
C PRO A 609 16.15 1.17 -43.32
N PRO A 610 17.44 1.32 -43.69
CA PRO A 610 18.21 2.46 -43.25
C PRO A 610 17.79 3.75 -44.00
N LEU A 611 17.95 4.90 -43.36
CA LEU A 611 17.73 6.20 -44.00
C LEU A 611 19.03 6.75 -44.55
N LEU A 612 18.93 7.31 -45.75
CA LEU A 612 20.03 8.06 -46.39
C LEU A 612 19.71 9.56 -46.36
N LEU A 613 20.58 10.31 -45.72
CA LEU A 613 20.59 11.79 -45.82
C LEU A 613 21.66 12.20 -46.80
N GLY A 614 21.23 12.71 -47.96
CA GLY A 614 22.11 13.22 -49.00
C GLY A 614 22.81 14.52 -48.63
N PRO A 615 23.90 14.88 -49.31
CA PRO A 615 24.59 16.14 -49.06
C PRO A 615 23.76 17.39 -49.39
N ASP A 616 22.69 17.23 -50.14
CA ASP A 616 21.69 18.26 -50.45
C ASP A 616 20.60 18.40 -49.40
N GLY A 617 20.65 17.63 -48.30
CA GLY A 617 19.67 17.65 -47.24
C GLY A 617 18.43 16.78 -47.52
N THR A 618 18.38 16.05 -48.64
CA THR A 618 17.30 15.11 -48.93
C THR A 618 17.42 13.87 -48.05
N VAL A 619 16.31 13.44 -47.43
CA VAL A 619 16.28 12.22 -46.63
C VAL A 619 15.30 11.21 -47.24
N GLY A 620 15.71 9.97 -47.36
CA GLY A 620 14.87 8.89 -47.88
C GLY A 620 15.30 7.51 -47.41
N GLY A 621 14.37 6.58 -47.32
CA GLY A 621 14.65 5.17 -47.00
C GLY A 621 15.34 4.51 -48.19
N LEU A 622 16.39 3.72 -47.94
CA LEU A 622 16.97 2.86 -48.95
C LEU A 622 16.04 1.68 -49.22
N ASP A 623 15.71 1.47 -50.47
CA ASP A 623 14.85 0.37 -50.93
C ASP A 623 15.60 -0.96 -50.88
N VAL A 624 15.82 -1.51 -49.69
CA VAL A 624 16.44 -2.82 -49.45
C VAL A 624 15.35 -3.89 -49.43
N PRO A 625 15.48 -4.99 -50.20
CA PRO A 625 14.48 -6.06 -50.20
C PRO A 625 14.17 -6.58 -48.80
N PRO A 626 12.88 -6.73 -48.42
CA PRO A 626 12.51 -7.31 -47.15
C PRO A 626 12.82 -8.81 -47.13
N SER A 627 13.27 -9.31 -45.99
CA SER A 627 13.45 -10.75 -45.72
C SER A 627 12.95 -11.07 -44.33
N PRO A 628 12.59 -12.31 -43.99
CA PRO A 628 12.19 -12.71 -42.64
C PRO A 628 13.28 -12.41 -41.62
N PRO A 629 12.93 -12.28 -40.33
CA PRO A 629 13.89 -12.23 -39.23
C PRO A 629 14.78 -13.50 -39.18
N LEU A 630 15.93 -13.37 -38.54
CA LEU A 630 16.84 -14.50 -38.27
C LEU A 630 16.17 -15.50 -37.33
N GLY A 631 16.42 -16.77 -37.53
CA GLY A 631 15.89 -17.86 -36.69
C GLY A 631 14.52 -18.40 -37.13
N VAL A 632 13.84 -17.79 -38.10
CA VAL A 632 12.56 -18.31 -38.68
C VAL A 632 12.76 -19.60 -39.41
N GLY A 633 13.94 -19.89 -39.95
CA GLY A 633 14.24 -20.96 -40.87
C GLY A 633 14.46 -22.38 -40.31
N GLY A 634 14.09 -22.66 -39.06
CA GLY A 634 14.27 -23.97 -38.43
C GLY A 634 13.29 -25.02 -38.91
N GLY A 635 13.57 -25.71 -40.03
CA GLY A 635 12.74 -26.81 -40.52
C GLY A 635 12.95 -27.14 -42.00
N ALA A 636 12.26 -28.19 -42.48
CA ALA A 636 12.39 -28.77 -43.85
C ALA A 636 11.97 -27.83 -45.00
N TYR A 637 11.62 -26.58 -44.75
CA TYR A 637 11.21 -25.58 -45.75
C TYR A 637 12.18 -24.40 -45.78
N ARG A 638 13.46 -24.66 -46.09
CA ARG A 638 14.46 -23.63 -46.34
C ARG A 638 14.31 -23.14 -47.80
N SER A 639 13.59 -22.04 -48.02
CA SER A 639 13.62 -21.38 -49.34
C SER A 639 13.76 -19.85 -49.24
N TRP A 640 14.17 -19.34 -48.08
CA TRP A 640 14.44 -17.91 -48.01
C TRP A 640 15.86 -17.59 -48.43
N VAL A 641 16.00 -16.75 -49.43
CA VAL A 641 17.30 -16.26 -49.90
C VAL A 641 17.39 -14.81 -49.50
N PHE A 642 18.35 -14.49 -48.61
CA PHE A 642 18.69 -13.09 -48.36
C PHE A 642 19.30 -12.50 -49.63
N GLU A 643 18.94 -11.29 -49.99
CA GLU A 643 19.45 -10.59 -51.16
C GLU A 643 20.33 -9.43 -50.72
N THR A 644 21.46 -9.27 -51.40
CA THR A 644 22.31 -8.07 -51.28
C THR A 644 21.96 -7.09 -52.39
N LYS A 645 21.60 -5.86 -52.00
CA LYS A 645 21.40 -4.76 -52.95
C LYS A 645 22.50 -3.74 -52.80
N GLU A 646 23.04 -3.28 -53.93
CA GLU A 646 24.08 -2.25 -53.96
C GLU A 646 23.49 -0.88 -54.31
N PHE A 647 24.00 0.15 -53.64
CA PHE A 647 23.64 1.55 -53.84
C PHE A 647 24.89 2.36 -54.05
N ASP A 648 24.83 3.31 -55.02
CA ASP A 648 25.84 4.36 -55.12
C ASP A 648 25.53 5.47 -54.14
N ILE A 649 26.43 5.71 -53.21
CA ILE A 649 26.21 6.69 -52.13
C ILE A 649 26.97 7.98 -52.47
N PRO A 650 26.27 9.12 -52.52
CA PRO A 650 26.90 10.41 -52.72
C PRO A 650 27.91 10.73 -51.66
N ASP A 651 28.98 11.39 -51.98
CA ASP A 651 30.04 11.75 -51.03
C ASP A 651 29.47 12.66 -49.92
N ARG A 652 29.90 12.48 -48.68
CA ARG A 652 29.45 13.18 -47.50
C ARG A 652 27.99 12.91 -47.10
N SER A 653 27.39 11.88 -47.65
CA SER A 653 26.06 11.42 -47.16
C SER A 653 26.16 10.86 -45.76
N ARG A 654 25.02 10.87 -45.06
CA ARG A 654 24.85 10.19 -43.75
C ARG A 654 23.89 9.03 -43.91
N LEU A 655 24.22 7.92 -43.27
CA LEU A 655 23.40 6.74 -43.19
C LEU A 655 22.91 6.62 -41.73
N ALA A 656 21.62 6.41 -41.54
CA ALA A 656 21.03 6.14 -40.24
C ALA A 656 20.50 4.70 -40.21
N PHE A 657 21.07 3.89 -39.31
CA PHE A 657 20.61 2.56 -38.94
C PHE A 657 20.01 2.64 -37.57
N TYR A 658 18.87 1.99 -37.35
CA TYR A 658 18.11 2.12 -36.10
C TYR A 658 17.24 0.90 -35.86
N THR A 659 16.99 0.60 -34.59
CA THR A 659 16.00 -0.42 -34.16
C THR A 659 14.60 0.18 -34.07
N ASP A 660 13.58 -0.69 -34.00
CA ASP A 660 12.17 -0.28 -33.93
C ASP A 660 11.86 0.58 -32.69
N GLY A 661 12.52 0.32 -31.56
CA GLY A 661 12.40 1.16 -30.35
C GLY A 661 12.74 2.65 -30.55
N MET A 662 13.44 3.00 -31.67
CA MET A 662 13.65 4.41 -32.05
C MET A 662 12.42 5.06 -32.67
N VAL A 663 11.58 4.28 -33.35
CA VAL A 663 10.50 4.76 -34.22
C VAL A 663 9.10 4.30 -33.80
N GLU A 664 8.99 3.21 -33.02
CA GLU A 664 7.74 2.67 -32.51
C GLU A 664 7.51 3.09 -31.04
N ASP A 665 6.30 3.58 -30.71
CA ASP A 665 5.89 3.89 -29.34
C ASP A 665 4.36 3.68 -29.21
N LYS A 666 3.86 3.62 -27.95
CA LYS A 666 2.45 3.35 -27.57
C LYS A 666 1.37 4.22 -28.23
N GLY A 667 1.67 5.03 -29.17
CA GLY A 667 0.71 5.89 -29.89
C GLY A 667 1.18 6.27 -31.28
N ARG A 668 2.30 5.70 -31.75
CA ARG A 668 2.91 6.07 -33.02
C ARG A 668 3.27 4.79 -33.80
N ASP A 669 2.74 4.68 -35.00
CA ASP A 669 3.06 3.62 -35.93
C ASP A 669 4.52 3.73 -36.41
N ILE A 670 5.16 2.63 -36.74
CA ILE A 670 6.54 2.55 -37.22
C ILE A 670 6.77 3.43 -38.45
N ASP A 671 5.86 3.47 -39.39
CA ASP A 671 5.97 4.31 -40.60
C ASP A 671 5.88 5.81 -40.28
N GLU A 672 5.03 6.20 -39.33
CA GLU A 672 4.94 7.56 -38.82
C GLU A 672 6.24 7.95 -38.09
N GLY A 673 6.77 7.04 -37.26
CA GLY A 673 8.03 7.23 -36.53
C GLY A 673 9.23 7.40 -37.46
N ILE A 674 9.30 6.59 -38.52
CA ILE A 674 10.33 6.74 -39.56
C ILE A 674 10.20 8.10 -40.24
N GLY A 675 9.00 8.57 -40.52
CA GLY A 675 8.75 9.90 -41.09
C GLY A 675 9.23 11.04 -40.19
N VAL A 676 8.96 10.94 -38.87
CA VAL A 676 9.43 11.93 -37.90
C VAL A 676 10.97 11.92 -37.83
N MET A 677 11.57 10.73 -37.73
CA MET A 677 13.02 10.58 -37.69
C MET A 677 13.70 11.13 -38.96
N ALA A 678 13.12 10.88 -40.13
CA ALA A 678 13.63 11.44 -41.38
C ALA A 678 13.58 12.98 -41.38
N ALA A 679 12.49 13.58 -40.89
CA ALA A 679 12.37 15.04 -40.76
C ALA A 679 13.39 15.62 -39.76
N LEU A 680 13.68 14.94 -38.67
CA LEU A 680 14.71 15.33 -37.69
C LEU A 680 16.11 15.27 -38.31
N LEU A 681 16.44 14.17 -38.99
CA LEU A 681 17.72 14.01 -39.68
C LEU A 681 17.96 15.12 -40.74
N ALA A 682 16.93 15.54 -41.46
CA ALA A 682 17.02 16.62 -42.45
C ALA A 682 17.42 17.96 -41.81
N ASN A 683 17.10 18.18 -40.54
CA ASN A 683 17.38 19.40 -39.80
C ASN A 683 18.63 19.32 -38.91
N CYS A 684 19.35 18.19 -38.95
CA CYS A 684 20.54 17.98 -38.13
C CYS A 684 21.72 18.89 -38.52
N PRO A 685 22.57 19.32 -37.56
CA PRO A 685 23.77 20.07 -37.84
C PRO A 685 24.68 19.32 -38.83
N PRO A 686 25.20 20.02 -39.86
CA PRO A 686 26.01 19.33 -40.88
C PRO A 686 27.39 18.89 -40.36
N ASP A 687 27.90 19.51 -39.30
CA ASP A 687 29.28 19.34 -38.89
C ASP A 687 29.48 18.41 -37.66
N SER A 688 28.36 17.98 -37.00
CA SER A 688 28.43 17.14 -35.80
C SER A 688 27.45 15.97 -35.87
N LEU A 689 27.97 14.75 -35.94
CA LEU A 689 27.18 13.53 -35.84
C LEU A 689 26.65 13.30 -34.42
N GLU A 690 27.44 13.67 -33.42
CA GLU A 690 27.05 13.52 -32.00
C GLU A 690 25.85 14.39 -31.65
N GLU A 691 25.90 15.69 -32.03
CA GLU A 691 24.76 16.59 -31.81
C GLU A 691 23.52 16.17 -32.60
N CYS A 692 23.70 15.55 -33.75
CA CYS A 692 22.60 14.97 -34.54
C CYS A 692 21.95 13.78 -33.82
N CYS A 693 22.77 12.88 -33.26
CA CYS A 693 22.26 11.78 -32.44
C CYS A 693 21.45 12.29 -31.23
N ASP A 694 21.99 13.28 -30.50
CA ASP A 694 21.32 13.85 -29.33
C ASP A 694 19.99 14.53 -29.73
N ALA A 695 19.99 15.34 -30.78
CA ALA A 695 18.79 16.00 -31.26
C ALA A 695 17.68 15.02 -31.67
N VAL A 696 18.06 13.90 -32.33
CA VAL A 696 17.10 12.86 -32.71
C VAL A 696 16.52 12.16 -31.48
N THR A 697 17.35 11.75 -30.52
CA THR A 697 16.92 11.05 -29.32
C THR A 697 16.07 11.93 -28.39
N ASP A 698 16.44 13.19 -28.21
CA ASP A 698 15.70 14.14 -27.35
C ASP A 698 14.29 14.44 -27.88
N VAL A 699 14.18 14.69 -29.21
CA VAL A 699 12.88 15.05 -29.81
C VAL A 699 11.95 13.85 -29.93
N LEU A 700 12.46 12.66 -30.16
CA LEU A 700 11.65 11.44 -30.16
C LEU A 700 11.16 11.07 -28.76
N GLY A 701 11.60 11.78 -27.72
CA GLY A 701 11.18 11.58 -26.33
C GLY A 701 11.75 10.32 -25.70
N ILE A 702 12.82 9.78 -26.26
CA ILE A 702 13.48 8.55 -25.77
C ILE A 702 14.36 8.90 -24.54
N THR A 703 13.73 9.53 -23.53
CA THR A 703 14.39 9.97 -22.29
C THR A 703 14.16 8.98 -21.14
N GLY A 704 14.32 7.67 -21.42
CA GLY A 704 14.35 6.66 -20.36
C GLY A 704 13.00 6.08 -19.91
N ASP A 705 11.90 6.35 -20.62
CA ASP A 705 10.57 5.80 -20.30
C ASP A 705 9.96 4.99 -21.47
N THR A 706 10.82 4.51 -22.38
CA THR A 706 10.43 3.66 -23.51
C THR A 706 10.20 2.21 -23.08
N SER A 707 9.25 1.55 -23.75
CA SER A 707 8.92 0.14 -23.47
C SER A 707 9.97 -0.83 -24.02
N ASP A 708 10.86 -0.39 -24.90
CA ASP A 708 11.87 -1.22 -25.55
C ASP A 708 13.21 -0.51 -25.64
N ASP A 709 14.27 -1.26 -25.91
CA ASP A 709 15.58 -0.70 -26.19
C ASP A 709 15.56 0.10 -27.50
N ALA A 710 16.38 1.13 -27.56
CA ALA A 710 16.48 1.94 -28.76
C ALA A 710 17.93 2.17 -29.16
N THR A 711 18.27 1.77 -30.37
CA THR A 711 19.61 1.90 -30.91
C THR A 711 19.58 2.79 -32.16
N LEU A 712 20.48 3.79 -32.21
CA LEU A 712 20.72 4.63 -33.35
C LEU A 712 22.22 4.61 -33.67
N LEU A 713 22.56 4.24 -34.92
CA LEU A 713 23.90 4.32 -35.46
C LEU A 713 23.90 5.26 -36.68
N LEU A 714 24.53 6.42 -36.56
CA LEU A 714 24.76 7.35 -37.68
C LEU A 714 26.17 7.15 -38.24
N ALA A 715 26.27 7.03 -39.56
CA ALA A 715 27.53 6.92 -40.26
C ALA A 715 27.63 7.98 -41.35
N GLN A 716 28.55 8.92 -41.26
CA GLN A 716 28.89 9.82 -42.33
C GLN A 716 29.95 9.17 -43.21
N VAL A 717 29.66 9.03 -44.49
CA VAL A 717 30.51 8.34 -45.43
C VAL A 717 31.17 9.31 -46.40
N GLN A 718 32.42 9.04 -46.70
CA GLN A 718 33.17 9.84 -47.62
C GLN A 718 33.99 8.89 -48.51
N SER A 719 33.87 9.05 -49.80
CA SER A 719 34.68 8.30 -50.74
C SER A 719 36.14 8.78 -50.72
N ILE A 720 37.05 7.84 -50.92
CA ILE A 720 38.48 8.18 -51.01
C ILE A 720 38.68 8.95 -52.32
N PRO A 721 39.25 10.16 -52.28
CA PRO A 721 39.47 11.00 -53.50
C PRO A 721 40.34 10.29 -54.52
N PRO A 722 40.16 10.59 -55.86
CA PRO A 722 40.96 9.98 -56.93
C PRO A 722 42.45 10.20 -56.78
N GLU A 723 42.86 11.31 -56.20
CA GLU A 723 44.29 11.63 -56.00
C GLU A 723 44.92 10.65 -54.98
N ARG A 724 44.13 10.06 -54.09
CA ARG A 724 44.57 9.07 -53.09
C ARG A 724 44.37 7.64 -53.50
N LYS A 725 43.94 7.38 -54.76
CA LYS A 725 43.82 6.07 -55.40
C LYS A 725 44.76 5.89 -56.53
N ALA A 726 45.13 4.66 -56.78
CA ALA A 726 45.84 4.29 -58.01
C ALA A 726 45.44 2.88 -58.40
N HIS A 727 45.09 2.70 -59.68
CA HIS A 727 44.66 1.41 -60.26
C HIS A 727 45.47 1.12 -61.50
N TRP A 728 46.00 -0.07 -61.57
CA TRP A 728 46.71 -0.53 -62.76
C TRP A 728 46.31 -1.96 -63.13
N GLN A 729 46.06 -2.21 -64.36
CA GLN A 729 46.00 -3.54 -64.91
C GLN A 729 47.39 -3.96 -65.31
N LEU A 730 47.80 -5.14 -64.89
CA LEU A 730 49.16 -5.65 -65.16
C LEU A 730 49.07 -6.69 -66.24
N ASP A 731 50.06 -6.66 -67.23
CA ASP A 731 50.16 -7.66 -68.28
C ASP A 731 50.55 -9.02 -67.72
N ALA A 732 50.10 -10.08 -68.38
CA ALA A 732 50.45 -11.48 -68.06
C ALA A 732 51.91 -11.85 -68.53
N HIS A 733 52.89 -10.94 -68.31
CA HIS A 733 54.29 -11.11 -68.71
C HIS A 733 55.18 -11.00 -67.44
N PRO A 734 56.28 -11.75 -67.40
CA PRO A 734 57.21 -11.69 -66.22
C PRO A 734 57.79 -10.32 -65.94
N SER A 735 57.77 -9.37 -66.85
CA SER A 735 58.13 -7.96 -66.61
C SER A 735 57.08 -7.21 -65.72
N ALA A 736 55.88 -7.72 -65.54
CA ALA A 736 54.81 -7.08 -64.75
C ALA A 736 55.23 -6.84 -63.27
N VAL A 737 56.06 -7.72 -62.69
CA VAL A 737 56.54 -7.55 -61.33
C VAL A 737 57.50 -6.30 -61.25
N SER A 738 58.35 -6.14 -62.20
CA SER A 738 59.26 -4.96 -62.28
C SER A 738 58.49 -3.66 -62.58
N ASP A 739 57.46 -3.76 -63.43
CA ASP A 739 56.55 -2.66 -63.73
C ASP A 739 55.70 -2.25 -62.53
N ALA A 740 55.15 -3.23 -61.79
CA ALA A 740 54.43 -3.02 -60.54
C ALA A 740 55.30 -2.25 -59.53
N ARG A 741 56.55 -2.71 -59.28
CA ARG A 741 57.50 -2.01 -58.39
C ARG A 741 57.76 -0.56 -58.81
N ARG A 742 57.99 -0.31 -60.06
CA ARG A 742 58.21 1.03 -60.59
C ARG A 742 56.99 1.93 -60.37
N LYS A 743 55.78 1.42 -60.67
CA LYS A 743 54.52 2.12 -60.46
C LYS A 743 54.27 2.45 -59.02
N VAL A 744 54.53 1.49 -58.13
CA VAL A 744 54.37 1.64 -56.67
C VAL A 744 55.36 2.71 -56.17
N ARG A 745 56.64 2.60 -56.49
CA ARG A 745 57.65 3.59 -56.06
C ARG A 745 57.27 4.98 -56.52
N ALA A 746 56.91 5.16 -57.78
CA ALA A 746 56.51 6.44 -58.34
C ALA A 746 55.30 7.03 -57.62
N LYS A 747 54.28 6.18 -57.32
CA LYS A 747 53.10 6.65 -56.66
C LYS A 747 53.32 6.97 -55.20
N LEU A 748 54.18 6.23 -54.49
CA LEU A 748 54.55 6.55 -53.12
C LEU A 748 55.37 7.84 -53.02
N ALA A 749 56.22 8.14 -53.96
CA ALA A 749 56.92 9.41 -54.08
C ALA A 749 55.90 10.56 -54.27
N ASP A 750 54.96 10.41 -55.18
CA ASP A 750 53.88 11.35 -55.45
C ASP A 750 53.01 11.62 -54.20
N TRP A 751 52.77 10.60 -53.40
CA TRP A 751 52.02 10.71 -52.16
C TRP A 751 52.84 11.16 -50.95
N GLY A 752 54.16 11.34 -51.06
CA GLY A 752 55.02 11.71 -49.93
C GLY A 752 55.27 10.57 -48.94
N MET A 753 55.08 9.31 -49.37
CA MET A 753 55.18 8.11 -48.47
C MET A 753 56.46 7.29 -48.87
N THR A 754 57.55 7.93 -49.19
CA THR A 754 58.79 7.31 -49.64
C THR A 754 59.41 6.38 -48.59
N ASN A 755 59.15 6.62 -47.33
CA ASN A 755 59.58 5.75 -46.23
C ASN A 755 59.01 4.34 -46.30
N LEU A 756 57.92 4.12 -47.06
CA LEU A 756 57.24 2.83 -47.21
C LEU A 756 57.72 2.11 -48.51
N SER A 757 58.52 2.75 -49.37
CA SER A 757 58.80 2.25 -50.68
C SER A 757 59.45 0.85 -50.69
N ASP A 758 60.47 0.62 -49.89
CA ASP A 758 61.19 -0.66 -49.85
C ASP A 758 60.27 -1.81 -49.39
N THR A 759 59.51 -1.58 -48.34
CA THR A 759 58.54 -2.58 -47.84
C THR A 759 57.42 -2.82 -48.83
N ALA A 760 56.81 -1.80 -49.38
CA ALA A 760 55.69 -1.94 -50.32
C ALA A 760 56.12 -2.61 -51.60
N GLU A 761 57.32 -2.25 -52.14
CA GLU A 761 57.87 -2.87 -53.35
C GLU A 761 58.17 -4.36 -53.16
N LEU A 762 58.71 -4.72 -52.01
CA LEU A 762 58.95 -6.11 -51.67
C LEU A 762 57.66 -6.88 -51.62
N LEU A 763 56.65 -6.41 -50.85
CA LEU A 763 55.39 -7.07 -50.68
C LEU A 763 54.55 -7.14 -51.98
N VAL A 764 54.54 -6.09 -52.77
CA VAL A 764 53.90 -6.06 -54.08
C VAL A 764 54.59 -7.06 -55.04
N SER A 765 55.91 -7.18 -55.00
CA SER A 765 56.64 -8.13 -55.83
C SER A 765 56.23 -9.56 -55.55
N GLU A 766 56.09 -9.91 -54.28
CA GLU A 766 55.65 -11.20 -53.83
C GLU A 766 54.20 -11.51 -54.28
N LEU A 767 53.28 -10.53 -54.03
CA LEU A 767 51.87 -10.72 -54.36
C LEU A 767 51.60 -10.80 -55.83
N VAL A 768 52.21 -9.94 -56.63
CA VAL A 768 52.12 -9.95 -58.13
C VAL A 768 52.78 -11.23 -58.71
N THR A 769 53.89 -11.69 -58.15
CA THR A 769 54.50 -12.97 -58.53
C THR A 769 53.54 -14.12 -58.23
N ASN A 770 52.89 -14.12 -57.05
CA ASN A 770 51.89 -15.12 -56.67
C ASN A 770 50.69 -15.11 -57.61
N ALA A 771 50.17 -13.91 -57.96
CA ALA A 771 49.02 -13.75 -58.86
C ALA A 771 49.33 -14.25 -60.26
N GLN A 772 50.55 -14.01 -60.75
CA GLN A 772 51.00 -14.51 -62.07
C GLN A 772 51.28 -16.02 -62.09
N ARG A 773 51.84 -16.56 -61.02
CA ARG A 773 52.27 -17.97 -60.93
C ARG A 773 51.09 -18.94 -60.63
N TYR A 774 50.20 -18.51 -59.76
CA TYR A 774 49.13 -19.32 -59.18
C TYR A 774 47.75 -18.75 -59.44
N GLY A 775 47.61 -17.55 -60.00
CA GLY A 775 46.36 -16.91 -60.33
C GLY A 775 46.00 -17.03 -61.83
N ARG A 776 45.00 -16.29 -62.28
CA ARG A 776 44.66 -16.13 -63.74
C ARG A 776 44.58 -14.62 -64.05
N SER A 777 44.96 -14.30 -65.29
CA SER A 777 44.79 -12.95 -65.87
C SER A 777 43.31 -12.64 -66.07
N PRO A 778 42.92 -11.37 -65.90
CA PRO A 778 43.79 -10.21 -65.67
C PRO A 778 44.27 -10.10 -64.26
N VAL A 779 45.50 -9.54 -64.04
CA VAL A 779 45.99 -9.18 -62.70
C VAL A 779 45.83 -7.70 -62.49
N SER A 780 45.15 -7.26 -61.36
CA SER A 780 45.04 -5.85 -60.99
C SER A 780 45.98 -5.53 -59.87
N LEU A 781 46.44 -4.27 -59.81
CA LEU A 781 47.14 -3.68 -58.66
C LEU A 781 46.46 -2.39 -58.30
N ASP A 782 45.93 -2.34 -57.09
CA ASP A 782 45.25 -1.20 -56.52
C ASP A 782 46.05 -0.67 -55.29
N MET A 783 46.13 0.64 -55.19
CA MET A 783 46.76 1.30 -54.08
C MET A 783 45.81 2.39 -53.51
N LEU A 784 45.70 2.45 -52.22
CA LEU A 784 44.89 3.45 -51.51
C LEU A 784 45.72 4.13 -50.41
N LYS A 785 45.72 5.45 -50.42
CA LYS A 785 46.31 6.27 -49.38
C LYS A 785 45.28 6.67 -48.41
N THR A 786 45.34 6.07 -47.21
CA THR A 786 44.51 6.44 -46.02
C THR A 786 45.46 7.03 -45.00
N ASP A 787 45.24 6.82 -43.69
CA ASP A 787 46.22 6.94 -42.61
C ASP A 787 47.36 5.90 -42.76
N ARG A 788 47.13 4.87 -43.54
CA ARG A 788 48.06 3.80 -43.90
C ARG A 788 48.11 3.65 -45.42
N LEU A 789 49.10 2.92 -45.89
CA LEU A 789 49.16 2.45 -47.29
C LEU A 789 48.42 1.13 -47.35
N LEU A 790 47.32 1.06 -48.11
CA LEU A 790 46.66 -0.18 -48.48
C LEU A 790 47.03 -0.54 -49.91
N VAL A 791 47.41 -1.80 -50.14
CA VAL A 791 47.70 -2.34 -51.48
C VAL A 791 46.92 -3.61 -51.71
N GLU A 792 46.24 -3.72 -52.83
CA GLU A 792 45.46 -4.87 -53.25
C GLU A 792 45.98 -5.41 -54.58
N VAL A 793 46.20 -6.74 -54.65
CA VAL A 793 46.52 -7.45 -55.86
C VAL A 793 45.45 -8.44 -56.22
N GLY A 794 44.69 -8.22 -57.30
CA GLY A 794 43.61 -9.06 -57.78
C GLY A 794 44.01 -10.00 -58.89
N ASP A 795 43.47 -11.22 -58.92
CA ASP A 795 43.57 -12.14 -60.08
C ASP A 795 42.21 -12.89 -60.26
N ALA A 796 42.03 -13.47 -61.48
CA ALA A 796 40.78 -14.08 -61.86
C ALA A 796 40.63 -15.56 -61.45
N LEU A 797 41.32 -16.01 -60.38
CA LEU A 797 41.17 -17.36 -59.83
C LEU A 797 40.73 -17.25 -58.39
N ASP A 798 39.61 -17.86 -58.02
CA ASP A 798 38.95 -17.83 -56.73
C ASP A 798 39.55 -18.77 -55.64
N VAL A 799 40.65 -19.40 -55.90
CA VAL A 799 41.34 -20.27 -54.93
C VAL A 799 42.17 -19.41 -53.95
N VAL A 800 41.72 -19.39 -52.69
CA VAL A 800 42.39 -18.64 -51.62
C VAL A 800 43.73 -19.26 -51.29
N PRO A 801 44.83 -18.48 -51.31
CA PRO A 801 46.17 -18.97 -50.98
C PRO A 801 46.27 -19.29 -49.46
N GLN A 802 46.86 -20.42 -49.13
CA GLN A 802 47.14 -20.83 -47.76
C GLN A 802 48.59 -20.54 -47.38
N VAL A 803 48.77 -19.95 -46.17
CA VAL A 803 50.12 -19.81 -45.60
C VAL A 803 50.66 -21.20 -45.24
N ARG A 804 51.68 -21.68 -46.01
CA ARG A 804 52.42 -22.89 -45.65
C ARG A 804 53.73 -22.48 -44.99
N ARG A 805 54.10 -23.18 -43.93
CA ARG A 805 55.46 -23.06 -43.38
C ARG A 805 56.45 -23.63 -44.45
N ALA A 806 57.16 -22.76 -45.14
CA ALA A 806 58.21 -23.18 -46.05
C ALA A 806 59.36 -23.81 -45.24
N GLN A 807 59.86 -24.96 -45.66
CA GLN A 807 61.13 -25.50 -45.17
C GLN A 807 62.27 -24.72 -45.77
N GLU A 808 63.45 -24.73 -45.14
CA GLU A 808 64.62 -23.97 -45.59
C GLU A 808 65.03 -24.32 -47.03
N THR A 809 64.66 -25.45 -47.57
CA THR A 809 64.95 -25.98 -48.90
C THR A 809 63.85 -25.64 -49.96
N ASP A 810 62.73 -25.00 -49.56
CA ASP A 810 61.66 -24.70 -50.53
C ASP A 810 61.95 -23.42 -51.26
N GLU A 811 62.06 -23.51 -52.60
CA GLU A 811 62.20 -22.34 -53.51
C GLU A 811 60.90 -21.54 -53.69
N GLY A 812 59.82 -21.98 -53.09
CA GLY A 812 58.49 -21.32 -53.09
C GLY A 812 57.82 -21.35 -51.76
N GLY A 813 57.00 -20.34 -51.43
CA GLY A 813 56.17 -20.28 -50.21
C GLY A 813 56.61 -19.23 -49.15
N ARG A 814 57.78 -18.52 -49.39
CA ARG A 814 58.25 -17.47 -48.50
C ARG A 814 57.50 -16.13 -48.66
N GLY A 815 56.84 -15.93 -49.84
CA GLY A 815 56.19 -14.64 -50.13
C GLY A 815 55.11 -14.23 -49.17
N LEU A 816 54.14 -15.12 -48.83
CA LEU A 816 53.08 -14.84 -47.88
C LEU A 816 53.61 -14.78 -46.43
N GLN A 817 54.71 -15.45 -46.10
CA GLN A 817 55.38 -15.35 -44.81
C GLN A 817 56.01 -13.98 -44.61
N LEU A 818 56.62 -13.39 -45.71
CA LEU A 818 57.13 -12.00 -45.70
C LEU A 818 55.98 -11.02 -45.56
N VAL A 819 54.87 -11.24 -46.28
CA VAL A 819 53.66 -10.38 -46.06
C VAL A 819 53.20 -10.41 -44.63
N ASN A 820 53.11 -11.60 -43.99
CA ASN A 820 52.72 -11.75 -42.61
C ASN A 820 53.68 -11.09 -41.60
N GLN A 821 54.95 -10.96 -41.93
CA GLN A 821 55.95 -10.35 -41.04
C GLN A 821 56.04 -8.82 -41.18
N LEU A 822 55.84 -8.28 -42.39
CA LEU A 822 56.08 -6.87 -42.68
C LEU A 822 54.85 -6.03 -42.81
N ALA A 823 53.70 -6.63 -43.09
CA ALA A 823 52.43 -5.94 -43.13
C ALA A 823 51.88 -5.72 -41.70
N THR A 824 51.27 -4.57 -41.49
CA THR A 824 50.49 -4.30 -40.27
C THR A 824 49.27 -5.17 -40.19
N ARG A 825 48.60 -5.35 -41.34
CA ARG A 825 47.46 -6.26 -41.55
C ARG A 825 47.57 -6.79 -42.97
N TRP A 826 47.11 -7.99 -43.24
CA TRP A 826 46.97 -8.54 -44.58
C TRP A 826 45.85 -9.56 -44.60
N GLY A 827 45.36 -9.88 -45.78
CA GLY A 827 44.32 -10.88 -45.93
C GLY A 827 44.04 -11.22 -47.39
N THR A 828 43.01 -12.07 -47.55
CA THR A 828 42.53 -12.46 -48.88
C THR A 828 41.03 -12.33 -48.92
N ARG A 829 40.47 -11.91 -50.06
CA ARG A 829 39.04 -11.94 -50.33
C ARG A 829 38.72 -12.52 -51.65
N THR A 830 37.58 -13.22 -51.72
CA THR A 830 37.03 -13.68 -52.99
C THR A 830 36.17 -12.60 -53.60
N THR A 831 36.24 -12.45 -54.92
CA THR A 831 35.37 -11.58 -55.71
C THR A 831 34.54 -12.44 -56.65
N GLY A 832 33.44 -11.91 -57.17
CA GLY A 832 32.62 -12.69 -58.18
C GLY A 832 33.42 -13.17 -59.41
N ASN A 833 34.59 -12.66 -59.64
CA ASN A 833 35.43 -12.94 -60.79
C ASN A 833 36.85 -13.37 -60.45
N GLY A 834 37.18 -13.74 -59.25
CA GLY A 834 38.52 -14.14 -58.81
C GLY A 834 38.77 -13.87 -57.30
N LYS A 835 40.01 -13.55 -56.95
CA LYS A 835 40.41 -13.20 -55.56
C LYS A 835 41.26 -11.92 -55.52
N ILE A 836 41.28 -11.30 -54.38
CA ILE A 836 42.20 -10.17 -54.07
C ILE A 836 43.07 -10.58 -52.87
N VAL A 837 44.37 -10.36 -52.93
CA VAL A 837 45.26 -10.45 -51.77
C VAL A 837 45.69 -9.03 -51.43
N TRP A 838 45.52 -8.62 -50.21
CA TRP A 838 45.78 -7.23 -49.81
C TRP A 838 46.72 -7.17 -48.61
N PHE A 839 47.37 -6.06 -48.42
CA PHE A 839 48.12 -5.73 -47.20
C PHE A 839 48.06 -4.23 -46.90
N GLU A 840 48.15 -3.92 -45.58
CA GLU A 840 48.32 -2.56 -45.08
C GLU A 840 49.67 -2.41 -44.43
N VAL A 841 50.29 -1.22 -44.65
CA VAL A 841 51.54 -0.82 -43.99
C VAL A 841 51.38 0.55 -43.40
N ALA A 842 51.67 0.69 -42.09
CA ALA A 842 51.66 1.97 -41.37
C ALA A 842 52.96 2.77 -41.68
N GLY A 843 52.82 4.07 -41.91
CA GLY A 843 53.94 4.98 -41.86
C GLY A 843 54.56 5.09 -40.46
N ASP A 844 55.89 5.38 -40.41
CA ASP A 844 56.69 5.35 -39.16
C ASP A 844 56.36 6.39 -38.08
N ASN A 845 55.17 7.01 -38.11
CA ASN A 845 54.73 8.01 -37.12
C ASN A 845 54.05 7.42 -35.89
N GLY A 846 54.15 6.11 -35.64
CA GLY A 846 53.37 5.43 -34.61
C GLY A 846 54.13 4.44 -33.72
N LEU A 847 55.44 4.49 -33.58
CA LEU A 847 56.14 3.71 -32.54
C LEU A 847 56.11 4.46 -31.18
N GLY A 848 54.97 4.49 -30.58
CA GLY A 848 54.78 5.03 -29.23
C GLY A 848 53.51 4.56 -28.61
N GLN A 849 53.54 3.36 -28.02
CA GLN A 849 52.68 2.71 -27.06
C GLN A 849 52.08 1.37 -27.55
N ARG A 850 52.84 0.33 -27.21
CA ARG A 850 52.24 -1.01 -26.91
C ARG A 850 51.93 -1.07 -25.42
#